data_e4212084dce8ab9cf1e239f7a46cb024
#
_entry.id   e4212084dce8ab9cf1e239f7a46cb024
#
_cell.length_a   1.000
_cell.length_b   1.000
_cell.length_c   1.000
_cell.angle_alpha   90.00
_cell.angle_beta   90.00
_cell.angle_gamma   90.00
#
_symmetry.space_group_name_H-M   'P 1'
#
loop_
_entity.id
_entity.type
_entity.pdbx_description
1 polymer ?
#
loop_
_entity_poly.entity_id
_entity_poly.type
_entity_poly.pdbx_seq_one_letter_code
_entity_poly.pdbx_strand_id
1 'polypeptide(L)'
;MKKVISHLIVSFIFSILCIGSIGAQQAAMTAIPDVKEKEEVVKRPRSVKNADDFYLAKEYSEAIDHFKKAYSKVKTREEKAEIAHRLAECYKFTFNYRAAEAQYKRAIKLKQARVDNYLGVAEMLKYQGEYEEAIVAYNDLLKVFPNDTRGQIGIESCEDAVLWQKVKTRYQVGNLISLNSRSNDFGIAFSGRPNTFEEILFTSMREGGIGRKDDGWTGQKFSDIYITERLNSDGSSRTKRSRGRAAKSNSAAARLQKFNKPELLPEVINTEDHEGSPVFDSRRRTMYFTRCMEVKRQQLGCSIFTTRKAGLSWQEPQIVVVTADSSRSVGHPSLSKDDKILFFAGDLKGSTKESKDLWLVRVDKRKRGWGEPINLGPMVNTPGDELFPFVHDDGYLYFASNGLPGMGGFDLYRVKLGEDGIPTGVPENLKAPINSAADDFNIVLRPGGLEDGYFVSNRSGGAGGDDIWTLYEVPLKYSIAGKLTSSKDNSPIGGASVKVSGNDGFFKVVKTLKDGSFFVESDDLNRDVQYSFSFEKKKFLFNTAGVNTSGLKFESFDFIEADNVYMHTSEVNGKMDPIEIPIVLPDVYFALAKWDLNQSATNALDTVFKTLERNPNIVIELRSHTDYRDIDDKNMILSQRRADTSVKYLISLGVASERLVPVGMGESTPFEMPKSYKGLGSDIFPVGTRLTEQNIKKMSSSKQEIANQINRRTDFRVIRDDYVPPVDNDIAVDNDQAKSKEEPLIGKLYTVGERPSFTTICRANDITLTNLKRLNGGLRGIRPFSGMILKVTVKGDYKEFDASHRQVKSGDSFRSVAKELGIKVRDLQSLNPEYEKDLPAGTYIRIR
;
A
#
# COMPACT_ATOMS: atom_id res chain seq x y z
N MET A 1 18.19 -26.45 -5.37
CA MET A 1 17.12 -26.44 -6.38
C MET A 1 16.56 -27.81 -6.79
N LYS A 2 17.22 -28.96 -6.59
CA LYS A 2 16.65 -30.30 -6.90
C LYS A 2 15.83 -30.95 -5.75
N LYS A 3 15.81 -30.40 -4.54
CA LYS A 3 15.03 -30.93 -3.41
C LYS A 3 13.68 -30.21 -3.17
N VAL A 4 13.45 -29.03 -3.78
CA VAL A 4 12.19 -28.27 -3.65
C VAL A 4 11.15 -28.71 -4.69
N ILE A 5 11.58 -29.28 -5.82
CA ILE A 5 10.68 -29.76 -6.89
C ILE A 5 10.05 -31.11 -6.55
N SER A 6 10.66 -31.90 -5.68
CA SER A 6 10.15 -33.23 -5.29
C SER A 6 8.94 -33.16 -4.32
N HIS A 7 8.79 -32.08 -3.56
CA HIS A 7 7.66 -31.93 -2.61
C HIS A 7 6.40 -31.33 -3.23
N LEU A 8 6.54 -30.56 -4.32
CA LEU A 8 5.41 -29.98 -5.05
C LEU A 8 4.71 -31.01 -5.97
N ILE A 9 5.39 -32.07 -6.40
CA ILE A 9 4.81 -33.13 -7.25
C ILE A 9 4.06 -34.17 -6.40
N VAL A 10 4.43 -34.40 -5.16
CA VAL A 10 3.74 -35.34 -4.25
C VAL A 10 2.42 -34.74 -3.74
N SER A 11 2.33 -33.43 -3.51
CA SER A 11 1.07 -32.77 -3.12
C SER A 11 0.03 -32.72 -4.25
N PHE A 12 0.46 -32.71 -5.51
CA PHE A 12 -0.48 -32.64 -6.65
C PHE A 12 -1.03 -34.01 -7.06
N ILE A 13 -0.36 -35.09 -6.72
CA ILE A 13 -0.83 -36.48 -7.01
C ILE A 13 -1.80 -36.97 -5.93
N PHE A 14 -1.74 -36.46 -4.70
CA PHE A 14 -2.69 -36.84 -3.64
C PHE A 14 -4.05 -36.12 -3.77
N SER A 15 -4.12 -34.96 -4.46
CA SER A 15 -5.40 -34.25 -4.69
C SER A 15 -6.24 -34.83 -5.83
N ILE A 16 -5.70 -35.70 -6.67
CA ILE A 16 -6.42 -36.28 -7.83
C ILE A 16 -6.99 -37.69 -7.49
N LEU A 17 -6.55 -38.33 -6.41
CA LEU A 17 -7.02 -39.65 -6.00
C LEU A 17 -8.17 -39.64 -4.98
N CYS A 18 -8.61 -38.50 -4.46
CA CYS A 18 -9.75 -38.39 -3.54
C CYS A 18 -11.10 -38.05 -4.19
N ILE A 19 -11.18 -37.92 -5.51
CA ILE A 19 -12.44 -37.61 -6.21
C ILE A 19 -13.17 -38.87 -6.70
N GLY A 20 -12.61 -40.05 -6.46
CA GLY A 20 -13.10 -41.32 -6.99
C GLY A 20 -13.91 -42.26 -6.04
N SER A 21 -14.21 -41.89 -4.78
CA SER A 21 -14.83 -42.80 -3.83
C SER A 21 -15.98 -42.28 -2.96
N ILE A 22 -16.70 -41.25 -3.39
CA ILE A 22 -17.89 -40.72 -2.69
C ILE A 22 -19.21 -41.37 -3.21
N GLY A 23 -19.11 -42.43 -3.96
CA GLY A 23 -20.27 -43.10 -4.58
C GLY A 23 -20.75 -44.40 -3.96
N ALA A 24 -20.24 -44.90 -2.83
CA ALA A 24 -20.57 -46.24 -2.38
C ALA A 24 -20.63 -46.46 -0.85
N GLN A 25 -21.08 -45.49 -0.06
CA GLN A 25 -21.30 -45.70 1.38
C GLN A 25 -22.62 -45.12 1.91
N GLN A 26 -23.66 -45.14 1.10
CA GLN A 26 -25.01 -44.75 1.51
C GLN A 26 -25.96 -45.97 1.56
N ALA A 27 -25.52 -47.09 2.12
CA ALA A 27 -26.42 -48.20 2.41
C ALA A 27 -25.80 -49.10 3.50
N ALA A 28 -25.95 -48.71 4.76
CA ALA A 28 -26.06 -49.59 5.94
C ALA A 28 -26.05 -48.77 7.23
N MET A 29 -27.03 -47.91 7.43
CA MET A 29 -27.43 -47.53 8.79
C MET A 29 -28.50 -48.50 9.23
N THR A 30 -28.09 -49.66 9.71
CA THR A 30 -28.95 -50.54 10.51
C THR A 30 -29.30 -49.85 11.80
N ALA A 31 -30.58 -49.80 12.08
CA ALA A 31 -31.15 -49.26 13.28
C ALA A 31 -30.42 -49.81 14.54
N ILE A 32 -29.85 -48.88 15.31
CA ILE A 32 -29.40 -49.15 16.68
C ILE A 32 -30.68 -49.37 17.50
N PRO A 33 -30.86 -50.50 18.23
CA PRO A 33 -32.04 -50.67 19.05
C PRO A 33 -32.06 -49.60 20.13
N ASP A 34 -33.24 -49.00 20.27
CA ASP A 34 -33.60 -48.06 21.28
C ASP A 34 -33.45 -48.74 22.68
N VAL A 35 -32.22 -48.71 23.23
CA VAL A 35 -31.99 -49.08 24.63
C VAL A 35 -32.46 -47.84 25.41
N LYS A 36 -33.69 -47.91 25.88
CA LYS A 36 -34.18 -47.10 26.97
C LYS A 36 -33.33 -47.37 28.21
N GLU A 37 -32.15 -46.77 28.29
CA GLU A 37 -31.48 -46.56 29.55
C GLU A 37 -32.46 -45.77 30.42
N LYS A 38 -32.94 -46.38 31.50
CA LYS A 38 -33.57 -45.66 32.60
C LYS A 38 -32.52 -44.68 33.09
N GLU A 39 -32.62 -43.36 32.65
CA GLU A 39 -31.95 -42.31 33.33
C GLU A 39 -32.36 -42.35 34.82
N GLU A 40 -31.51 -42.92 35.67
CA GLU A 40 -31.55 -42.68 37.09
C GLU A 40 -31.45 -41.16 37.24
N VAL A 41 -32.53 -40.50 37.51
CA VAL A 41 -32.60 -39.04 37.81
C VAL A 41 -31.84 -38.87 39.12
N VAL A 42 -30.51 -38.76 39.02
CA VAL A 42 -29.66 -38.35 40.14
C VAL A 42 -30.18 -36.99 40.60
N LYS A 43 -30.81 -36.96 41.80
CA LYS A 43 -31.32 -35.73 42.40
C LYS A 43 -30.15 -34.76 42.65
N ARG A 44 -29.82 -33.94 41.64
CA ARG A 44 -28.79 -32.91 41.79
C ARG A 44 -29.15 -32.00 42.97
N PRO A 45 -28.14 -31.59 43.77
CA PRO A 45 -28.37 -30.62 44.83
C PRO A 45 -29.06 -29.36 44.32
N ARG A 46 -30.01 -28.80 45.05
CA ARG A 46 -30.76 -27.59 44.64
C ARG A 46 -29.83 -26.41 44.26
N SER A 47 -28.65 -26.32 44.93
CA SER A 47 -27.63 -25.30 44.58
C SER A 47 -27.01 -25.51 43.22
N VAL A 48 -26.84 -26.75 42.75
CA VAL A 48 -26.32 -27.05 41.38
C VAL A 48 -27.41 -26.74 40.38
N LYS A 49 -28.65 -27.16 40.63
CA LYS A 49 -29.76 -26.86 39.71
C LYS A 49 -29.95 -25.36 39.48
N ASN A 50 -29.90 -24.56 40.55
CA ASN A 50 -30.00 -23.12 40.40
C ASN A 50 -28.84 -22.53 39.58
N ALA A 51 -27.60 -23.03 39.72
CA ALA A 51 -26.49 -22.59 38.92
C ALA A 51 -26.65 -23.00 37.45
N ASP A 52 -27.13 -24.21 37.19
CA ASP A 52 -27.43 -24.71 35.83
C ASP A 52 -28.56 -23.85 35.20
N ASP A 53 -29.58 -23.41 35.95
CA ASP A 53 -30.66 -22.57 35.43
C ASP A 53 -30.11 -21.22 34.92
N PHE A 54 -29.18 -20.56 35.63
CA PHE A 54 -28.52 -19.35 35.19
C PHE A 54 -27.61 -19.59 33.97
N TYR A 55 -26.84 -20.69 33.98
CA TYR A 55 -25.99 -21.05 32.87
C TYR A 55 -26.77 -21.32 31.58
N LEU A 56 -27.91 -22.04 31.69
CA LEU A 56 -28.76 -22.34 30.51
C LEU A 56 -29.49 -21.09 30.02
N ALA A 57 -29.75 -20.14 30.89
CA ALA A 57 -30.26 -18.82 30.52
C ALA A 57 -29.18 -17.90 29.94
N LYS A 58 -27.92 -18.35 29.86
CA LYS A 58 -26.73 -17.58 29.43
C LYS A 58 -26.42 -16.38 30.36
N GLU A 59 -26.93 -16.39 31.55
CA GLU A 59 -26.61 -15.40 32.60
C GLU A 59 -25.30 -15.80 33.31
N TYR A 60 -24.17 -15.75 32.55
CA TYR A 60 -22.89 -16.32 32.97
C TYR A 60 -22.27 -15.62 34.16
N SER A 61 -22.44 -14.32 34.25
CA SER A 61 -21.99 -13.52 35.42
C SER A 61 -22.61 -14.00 36.73
N GLU A 62 -23.92 -14.18 36.75
CA GLU A 62 -24.66 -14.72 37.90
C GLU A 62 -24.34 -16.22 38.13
N ALA A 63 -24.24 -17.00 37.07
CA ALA A 63 -23.93 -18.43 37.15
C ALA A 63 -22.60 -18.69 37.87
N ILE A 64 -21.58 -17.83 37.68
CA ILE A 64 -20.27 -17.94 38.33
C ILE A 64 -20.42 -18.02 39.86
N ASP A 65 -21.15 -17.11 40.42
CA ASP A 65 -21.33 -17.08 41.89
C ASP A 65 -22.17 -18.25 42.42
N HIS A 66 -23.15 -18.65 41.65
CA HIS A 66 -23.95 -19.80 41.96
C HIS A 66 -23.16 -21.13 41.89
N PHE A 67 -22.33 -21.31 40.88
CA PHE A 67 -21.43 -22.46 40.76
C PHE A 67 -20.36 -22.49 41.84
N LYS A 68 -19.76 -21.36 42.23
CA LYS A 68 -18.81 -21.29 43.36
C LYS A 68 -19.47 -21.79 44.66
N LYS A 69 -20.70 -21.35 44.94
CA LYS A 69 -21.48 -21.80 46.10
C LYS A 69 -21.86 -23.28 46.01
N ALA A 70 -22.21 -23.79 44.82
CA ALA A 70 -22.52 -25.16 44.57
C ALA A 70 -21.27 -26.08 44.73
N TYR A 71 -20.12 -25.68 44.24
CA TYR A 71 -18.86 -26.42 44.36
C TYR A 71 -18.48 -26.79 45.81
N SER A 72 -18.73 -25.89 46.74
CA SER A 72 -18.45 -26.09 48.17
C SER A 72 -19.40 -27.11 48.81
N LYS A 73 -20.61 -27.30 48.24
CA LYS A 73 -21.66 -28.16 48.82
C LYS A 73 -21.66 -29.59 48.25
N VAL A 74 -21.16 -29.80 47.05
CA VAL A 74 -21.08 -31.11 46.45
C VAL A 74 -19.92 -31.93 47.02
N LYS A 75 -20.10 -33.27 47.11
CA LYS A 75 -19.15 -34.16 47.76
C LYS A 75 -18.42 -35.04 46.78
N THR A 76 -19.08 -35.44 45.68
CA THR A 76 -18.49 -36.34 44.73
C THR A 76 -17.46 -35.68 43.85
N ARG A 77 -16.52 -36.45 43.35
CA ARG A 77 -15.44 -35.98 42.50
C ARG A 77 -15.98 -35.59 41.13
N GLU A 78 -16.94 -36.35 40.63
CA GLU A 78 -17.61 -36.21 39.35
C GLU A 78 -18.39 -34.89 39.31
N GLU A 79 -19.23 -34.61 40.33
CA GLU A 79 -19.98 -33.36 40.44
C GLU A 79 -19.05 -32.16 40.52
N LYS A 80 -17.93 -32.27 41.28
CA LYS A 80 -16.93 -31.18 41.35
C LYS A 80 -16.27 -30.92 40.00
N ALA A 81 -16.00 -32.00 39.22
CA ALA A 81 -15.42 -31.85 37.91
C ALA A 81 -16.38 -31.17 36.91
N GLU A 82 -17.67 -31.56 36.95
CA GLU A 82 -18.69 -30.94 36.11
C GLU A 82 -18.86 -29.42 36.46
N ILE A 83 -18.92 -29.08 37.76
CA ILE A 83 -19.01 -27.67 38.16
C ILE A 83 -17.76 -26.90 37.77
N ALA A 84 -16.57 -27.51 37.85
CA ALA A 84 -15.33 -26.84 37.42
C ALA A 84 -15.36 -26.61 35.90
N HIS A 85 -15.85 -27.52 35.11
CA HIS A 85 -16.06 -27.36 33.68
C HIS A 85 -17.02 -26.19 33.40
N ARG A 86 -18.22 -26.17 34.02
CA ARG A 86 -19.20 -25.09 33.84
C ARG A 86 -18.66 -23.72 34.28
N LEU A 87 -17.92 -23.69 35.39
CA LEU A 87 -17.24 -22.47 35.82
C LEU A 87 -16.20 -21.97 34.78
N ALA A 88 -15.48 -22.92 34.16
CA ALA A 88 -14.52 -22.58 33.13
C ALA A 88 -15.21 -21.93 31.92
N GLU A 89 -16.32 -22.53 31.46
CA GLU A 89 -17.14 -21.96 30.38
C GLU A 89 -17.69 -20.58 30.74
N CYS A 90 -18.26 -20.39 31.93
CA CYS A 90 -18.72 -19.09 32.38
C CYS A 90 -17.58 -18.04 32.39
N TYR A 91 -16.40 -18.40 32.89
CA TYR A 91 -15.25 -17.49 32.87
C TYR A 91 -14.75 -17.20 31.46
N LYS A 92 -14.78 -18.19 30.54
CA LYS A 92 -14.46 -17.99 29.12
C LYS A 92 -15.42 -16.99 28.50
N PHE A 93 -16.73 -17.12 28.71
CA PHE A 93 -17.74 -16.23 28.15
C PHE A 93 -17.77 -14.82 28.81
N THR A 94 -17.17 -14.67 29.98
CA THR A 94 -16.98 -13.36 30.64
C THR A 94 -15.55 -12.84 30.49
N PHE A 95 -14.79 -13.32 29.52
CA PHE A 95 -13.43 -12.90 29.13
C PHE A 95 -12.38 -13.03 30.25
N ASN A 96 -12.63 -13.82 31.26
CA ASN A 96 -11.67 -14.09 32.32
C ASN A 96 -10.86 -15.38 32.02
N TYR A 97 -10.02 -15.28 30.99
CA TYR A 97 -9.32 -16.43 30.42
C TYR A 97 -8.41 -17.15 31.43
N ARG A 98 -7.74 -16.40 32.31
CA ARG A 98 -6.89 -16.99 33.36
C ARG A 98 -7.70 -17.82 34.38
N ALA A 99 -8.87 -17.31 34.77
CA ALA A 99 -9.75 -18.06 35.65
C ALA A 99 -10.36 -19.28 34.92
N ALA A 100 -10.73 -19.14 33.66
CA ALA A 100 -11.22 -20.23 32.83
C ALA A 100 -10.20 -21.37 32.73
N GLU A 101 -8.95 -21.04 32.37
CA GLU A 101 -7.83 -22.00 32.29
C GLU A 101 -7.67 -22.79 33.60
N ALA A 102 -7.65 -22.08 34.75
CA ALA A 102 -7.50 -22.70 36.05
C ALA A 102 -8.62 -23.70 36.35
N GLN A 103 -9.85 -23.41 35.91
CA GLN A 103 -10.99 -24.30 36.12
C GLN A 103 -11.00 -25.47 35.15
N TYR A 104 -10.62 -25.31 33.88
CA TYR A 104 -10.42 -26.40 32.94
C TYR A 104 -9.33 -27.38 33.42
N LYS A 105 -8.18 -26.89 33.88
CA LYS A 105 -7.12 -27.67 34.50
C LYS A 105 -7.60 -28.40 35.74
N ARG A 106 -8.48 -27.77 36.55
CA ARG A 106 -9.10 -28.41 37.72
C ARG A 106 -10.03 -29.58 37.33
N ALA A 107 -10.86 -29.39 36.29
CA ALA A 107 -11.74 -30.43 35.78
C ALA A 107 -10.95 -31.65 35.32
N ILE A 108 -9.86 -31.46 34.57
CA ILE A 108 -8.95 -32.53 34.12
C ILE A 108 -8.33 -33.26 35.32
N LYS A 109 -7.83 -32.50 36.32
CA LYS A 109 -7.26 -33.09 37.55
C LYS A 109 -8.24 -33.90 38.33
N LEU A 110 -9.53 -33.58 38.24
CA LEU A 110 -10.62 -34.37 38.81
C LEU A 110 -11.01 -35.57 37.95
N LYS A 111 -10.22 -35.92 36.91
CA LYS A 111 -10.36 -37.02 35.97
C LYS A 111 -11.57 -36.94 35.03
N GLN A 112 -12.03 -35.74 34.70
CA GLN A 112 -13.00 -35.56 33.63
C GLN A 112 -12.27 -35.47 32.28
N ALA A 113 -12.11 -36.63 31.63
CA ALA A 113 -11.54 -36.72 30.29
C ALA A 113 -12.58 -36.26 29.26
N ARG A 114 -12.78 -34.95 29.17
CA ARG A 114 -13.68 -34.30 28.21
C ARG A 114 -12.82 -33.47 27.25
N VAL A 115 -13.08 -33.60 25.94
CA VAL A 115 -12.32 -32.90 24.90
C VAL A 115 -12.31 -31.37 25.15
N ASP A 116 -13.46 -30.80 25.52
CA ASP A 116 -13.60 -29.36 25.74
C ASP A 116 -12.75 -28.84 26.91
N ASN A 117 -12.40 -29.68 27.90
CA ASN A 117 -11.50 -29.29 28.98
C ASN A 117 -10.06 -29.13 28.47
N TYR A 118 -9.58 -30.09 27.65
CA TYR A 118 -8.22 -30.02 27.10
C TYR A 118 -8.11 -28.92 26.06
N LEU A 119 -9.10 -28.82 25.18
CA LEU A 119 -9.18 -27.74 24.20
C LEU A 119 -9.25 -26.39 24.91
N GLY A 120 -10.10 -26.27 25.94
CA GLY A 120 -10.26 -25.02 26.70
C GLY A 120 -8.96 -24.56 27.38
N VAL A 121 -8.13 -25.49 27.92
CA VAL A 121 -6.83 -25.13 28.45
C VAL A 121 -5.96 -24.49 27.35
N ALA A 122 -5.88 -25.13 26.18
CA ALA A 122 -5.03 -24.67 25.08
C ALA A 122 -5.52 -23.33 24.50
N GLU A 123 -6.84 -23.19 24.28
CA GLU A 123 -7.43 -21.92 23.83
C GLU A 123 -7.20 -20.77 24.83
N MET A 124 -7.39 -21.02 26.14
CA MET A 124 -7.18 -19.99 27.15
C MET A 124 -5.72 -19.54 27.23
N LEU A 125 -4.77 -20.41 27.02
CA LEU A 125 -3.34 -20.06 26.91
C LEU A 125 -3.08 -19.23 25.63
N LYS A 126 -3.64 -19.65 24.49
CA LYS A 126 -3.58 -18.89 23.23
C LYS A 126 -4.14 -17.47 23.42
N TYR A 127 -5.31 -17.31 24.04
CA TYR A 127 -5.96 -16.00 24.28
C TYR A 127 -5.21 -15.11 25.28
N GLN A 128 -4.29 -15.67 26.03
CA GLN A 128 -3.36 -14.93 26.88
C GLN A 128 -2.04 -14.59 26.18
N GLY A 129 -1.83 -15.07 24.94
CA GLY A 129 -0.61 -14.87 24.16
C GLY A 129 0.55 -15.81 24.57
N GLU A 130 0.24 -16.82 25.41
CA GLU A 130 1.20 -17.82 25.87
C GLU A 130 1.25 -18.98 24.85
N TYR A 131 1.74 -18.64 23.62
CA TYR A 131 1.64 -19.53 22.45
C TYR A 131 2.46 -20.81 22.60
N GLU A 132 3.63 -20.77 23.24
CA GLU A 132 4.49 -21.94 23.43
C GLU A 132 3.80 -22.94 24.37
N GLU A 133 3.22 -22.45 25.46
CA GLU A 133 2.44 -23.25 26.41
C GLU A 133 1.13 -23.75 25.78
N ALA A 134 0.49 -22.94 24.93
CA ALA A 134 -0.69 -23.35 24.18
C ALA A 134 -0.39 -24.54 23.24
N ILE A 135 0.75 -24.52 22.52
CA ILE A 135 1.19 -25.64 21.67
C ILE A 135 1.36 -26.92 22.50
N VAL A 136 1.95 -26.83 23.71
CA VAL A 136 2.06 -27.99 24.61
C VAL A 136 0.67 -28.51 24.99
N ALA A 137 -0.25 -27.61 25.34
CA ALA A 137 -1.62 -28.01 25.73
C ALA A 137 -2.42 -28.60 24.57
N TYR A 138 -2.28 -28.10 23.33
CA TYR A 138 -2.85 -28.70 22.13
C TYR A 138 -2.26 -30.10 21.85
N ASN A 139 -0.97 -30.28 22.05
CA ASN A 139 -0.37 -31.61 21.95
C ASN A 139 -0.90 -32.56 23.04
N ASP A 140 -1.18 -32.07 24.24
CA ASP A 140 -1.82 -32.90 25.28
C ASP A 140 -3.27 -33.25 24.93
N LEU A 141 -4.01 -32.33 24.29
CA LEU A 141 -5.31 -32.63 23.69
C LEU A 141 -5.20 -33.80 22.68
N LEU A 142 -4.27 -33.72 21.73
CA LEU A 142 -4.09 -34.72 20.68
C LEU A 142 -3.59 -36.07 21.20
N LYS A 143 -2.88 -36.13 22.33
CA LYS A 143 -2.51 -37.37 23.00
C LYS A 143 -3.74 -38.14 23.52
N VAL A 144 -4.75 -37.44 24.01
CA VAL A 144 -5.96 -38.01 24.58
C VAL A 144 -7.04 -38.18 23.51
N PHE A 145 -7.14 -37.24 22.55
CA PHE A 145 -8.13 -37.17 21.48
C PHE A 145 -7.44 -36.98 20.10
N PRO A 146 -6.83 -38.06 19.56
CA PRO A 146 -5.95 -37.93 18.37
C PRO A 146 -6.67 -37.46 17.09
N ASN A 147 -7.99 -37.60 17.02
CA ASN A 147 -8.80 -37.28 15.84
C ASN A 147 -9.45 -35.90 15.93
N ASP A 148 -9.18 -35.11 16.96
CA ASP A 148 -9.72 -33.76 17.07
C ASP A 148 -8.88 -32.79 16.26
N THR A 149 -9.38 -32.35 15.10
CA THR A 149 -8.69 -31.49 14.16
C THR A 149 -8.42 -30.10 14.74
N ARG A 150 -9.15 -29.64 15.76
CA ARG A 150 -8.96 -28.35 16.43
C ARG A 150 -7.60 -28.25 17.12
N GLY A 151 -7.07 -29.41 17.58
CA GLY A 151 -5.73 -29.46 18.15
C GLY A 151 -4.65 -29.14 17.15
N GLN A 152 -4.69 -29.70 15.95
CA GLN A 152 -3.70 -29.40 14.90
C GLN A 152 -3.82 -27.96 14.39
N ILE A 153 -5.04 -27.47 14.14
CA ILE A 153 -5.30 -26.10 13.72
C ILE A 153 -4.80 -25.10 14.79
N GLY A 154 -4.99 -25.44 16.08
CA GLY A 154 -4.52 -24.62 17.18
C GLY A 154 -3.00 -24.51 17.25
N ILE A 155 -2.28 -25.62 17.00
CA ILE A 155 -0.80 -25.62 16.93
C ILE A 155 -0.33 -24.72 15.79
N GLU A 156 -0.84 -24.95 14.57
CA GLU A 156 -0.50 -24.14 13.39
C GLU A 156 -0.79 -22.64 13.62
N SER A 157 -1.94 -22.33 14.22
CA SER A 157 -2.31 -20.96 14.57
C SER A 157 -1.32 -20.31 15.56
N CYS A 158 -0.85 -21.05 16.56
CA CYS A 158 0.12 -20.53 17.53
C CYS A 158 1.51 -20.33 16.89
N GLU A 159 1.96 -21.26 16.03
CA GLU A 159 3.20 -21.14 15.28
C GLU A 159 3.18 -19.90 14.37
N ASP A 160 2.09 -19.71 13.64
CA ASP A 160 1.86 -18.54 12.78
C ASP A 160 1.85 -17.23 13.60
N ALA A 161 1.18 -17.23 14.75
CA ALA A 161 1.10 -16.05 15.62
C ALA A 161 2.49 -15.59 16.10
N VAL A 162 3.35 -16.54 16.50
CA VAL A 162 4.75 -16.26 16.87
C VAL A 162 5.53 -15.65 15.71
N LEU A 163 5.31 -16.12 14.50
CA LEU A 163 5.94 -15.56 13.29
C LEU A 163 5.40 -14.16 12.97
N TRP A 164 4.07 -13.98 13.01
CA TRP A 164 3.43 -12.70 12.68
C TRP A 164 3.77 -11.57 13.66
N GLN A 165 4.01 -11.88 14.94
CA GLN A 165 4.48 -10.90 15.91
C GLN A 165 5.88 -10.33 15.59
N LYS A 166 6.72 -11.11 14.89
CA LYS A 166 8.10 -10.72 14.52
C LYS A 166 8.18 -9.97 13.21
N VAL A 167 7.12 -9.97 12.41
CA VAL A 167 7.09 -9.28 11.11
C VAL A 167 7.02 -7.78 11.32
N LYS A 168 7.98 -7.07 10.76
CA LYS A 168 7.96 -5.60 10.71
C LYS A 168 6.73 -5.12 9.93
N THR A 169 5.98 -4.20 10.49
CA THR A 169 4.74 -3.69 9.92
C THR A 169 4.71 -2.16 9.93
N ARG A 170 3.93 -1.59 9.02
CA ARG A 170 3.66 -0.14 8.95
C ARG A 170 2.51 0.28 9.86
N TYR A 171 1.75 -0.67 10.39
CA TYR A 171 0.59 -0.36 11.20
C TYR A 171 0.98 -0.01 12.63
N GLN A 172 0.33 1.03 13.16
CA GLN A 172 0.33 1.36 14.57
C GLN A 172 -1.09 1.33 15.08
N VAL A 173 -1.26 0.82 16.29
CA VAL A 173 -2.54 0.76 16.99
C VAL A 173 -2.43 1.47 18.33
N GLY A 174 -3.52 2.10 18.77
CA GLY A 174 -3.53 2.82 20.02
C GLY A 174 -4.93 2.81 20.65
N ASN A 175 -5.02 2.63 21.97
CA ASN A 175 -6.30 2.71 22.67
C ASN A 175 -6.88 4.14 22.59
N LEU A 176 -8.15 4.25 22.27
CA LEU A 176 -8.86 5.53 22.20
C LEU A 176 -9.38 5.94 23.58
N ILE A 177 -8.46 6.17 24.51
CA ILE A 177 -8.73 6.47 25.94
C ILE A 177 -9.73 7.62 26.13
N SER A 178 -9.74 8.59 25.23
CA SER A 178 -10.67 9.75 25.32
C SER A 178 -12.13 9.38 25.09
N LEU A 179 -12.39 8.20 24.53
CA LEU A 179 -13.73 7.73 24.20
C LEU A 179 -14.14 6.52 25.04
N ASN A 180 -13.23 5.60 25.28
CA ASN A 180 -13.50 4.36 25.98
C ASN A 180 -13.87 4.59 27.47
N SER A 181 -14.72 3.73 27.98
CA SER A 181 -15.18 3.69 29.37
C SER A 181 -14.59 2.50 30.11
N ARG A 182 -15.04 2.24 31.32
CA ARG A 182 -14.72 1.01 32.08
C ARG A 182 -15.58 -0.18 31.69
N SER A 183 -16.60 0.05 30.88
CA SER A 183 -17.49 -0.97 30.32
C SER A 183 -17.09 -1.29 28.89
N ASN A 184 -17.81 -2.19 28.23
CA ASN A 184 -17.57 -2.53 26.83
C ASN A 184 -17.99 -1.38 25.93
N ASP A 185 -17.10 -0.98 25.03
CA ASP A 185 -17.30 0.05 24.01
C ASP A 185 -16.95 -0.56 22.62
N PHE A 186 -17.94 -0.70 21.73
CA PHE A 186 -17.81 -1.40 20.45
C PHE A 186 -18.75 -0.86 19.38
N GLY A 187 -18.94 -1.55 18.27
CA GLY A 187 -19.96 -1.21 17.27
C GLY A 187 -19.78 0.18 16.68
N ILE A 188 -18.55 0.57 16.29
CA ILE A 188 -18.25 1.91 15.78
C ILE A 188 -18.68 2.09 14.33
N ALA A 189 -19.20 3.29 13.99
CA ALA A 189 -19.55 3.70 12.64
C ALA A 189 -19.32 5.19 12.42
N PHE A 190 -18.93 5.57 11.20
CA PHE A 190 -18.91 6.98 10.80
C PHE A 190 -20.31 7.48 10.50
N SER A 191 -20.65 8.65 11.03
CA SER A 191 -21.92 9.34 10.82
C SER A 191 -21.74 10.76 10.25
N GLY A 192 -22.77 11.59 10.31
CA GLY A 192 -22.70 12.97 9.86
C GLY A 192 -22.77 13.13 8.34
N ARG A 193 -22.05 14.08 7.76
CA ARG A 193 -22.08 14.34 6.32
C ARG A 193 -21.21 13.34 5.56
N PRO A 194 -21.64 12.86 4.38
CA PRO A 194 -20.76 12.09 3.51
C PRO A 194 -19.43 12.82 3.28
N ASN A 195 -18.32 12.07 3.22
CA ASN A 195 -16.95 12.60 3.09
C ASN A 195 -16.42 13.41 4.29
N THR A 196 -17.14 13.44 5.42
CA THR A 196 -16.61 13.87 6.72
C THR A 196 -16.52 12.65 7.65
N PHE A 197 -15.47 12.56 8.44
CA PHE A 197 -15.20 11.40 9.30
C PHE A 197 -14.93 11.87 10.73
N GLU A 198 -15.60 12.96 11.11
CA GLU A 198 -15.42 13.61 12.41
C GLU A 198 -16.48 13.15 13.41
N GLU A 199 -17.70 12.87 12.95
CA GLU A 199 -18.81 12.38 13.76
C GLU A 199 -18.87 10.86 13.69
N ILE A 200 -18.93 10.21 14.84
CA ILE A 200 -19.01 8.75 14.96
C ILE A 200 -20.16 8.36 15.90
N LEU A 201 -20.78 7.23 15.59
CA LEU A 201 -21.61 6.48 16.50
C LEU A 201 -20.85 5.27 17.00
N PHE A 202 -21.15 4.85 18.22
CA PHE A 202 -20.62 3.61 18.77
C PHE A 202 -21.58 3.06 19.83
N THR A 203 -21.43 1.79 20.10
CA THR A 203 -22.20 1.06 21.12
C THR A 203 -21.43 1.08 22.42
N SER A 204 -22.12 1.26 23.54
CA SER A 204 -21.49 1.25 24.86
C SER A 204 -22.40 0.66 25.93
N MET A 205 -21.81 -0.09 26.84
CA MET A 205 -22.47 -0.64 28.05
C MET A 205 -22.18 0.21 29.30
N ARG A 206 -21.80 1.49 29.10
CA ARG A 206 -21.47 2.43 30.19
C ARG A 206 -22.65 2.81 31.03
N GLU A 207 -22.38 3.20 32.28
CA GLU A 207 -23.41 3.77 33.16
C GLU A 207 -24.08 5.00 32.55
N GLY A 208 -25.38 5.12 32.76
CA GLY A 208 -26.20 6.25 32.28
C GLY A 208 -26.92 5.96 30.94
N GLY A 209 -26.96 4.73 30.49
CA GLY A 209 -27.86 4.26 29.42
C GLY A 209 -29.34 4.20 29.85
N ILE A 210 -30.21 3.77 28.92
CA ILE A 210 -31.69 3.73 29.18
C ILE A 210 -32.07 2.53 30.03
N GLY A 211 -31.47 1.36 29.78
CA GLY A 211 -31.73 0.13 30.54
C GLY A 211 -31.29 0.23 31.99
N ARG A 212 -32.21 -0.13 32.92
CA ARG A 212 -31.93 -0.10 34.38
C ARG A 212 -31.32 -1.40 34.89
N LYS A 213 -31.52 -2.49 34.18
CA LYS A 213 -31.02 -3.83 34.52
C LYS A 213 -29.59 -4.00 34.10
N ASP A 214 -28.91 -4.93 34.76
CA ASP A 214 -27.62 -5.43 34.30
C ASP A 214 -27.84 -6.62 33.37
N ASP A 215 -27.05 -6.71 32.33
CA ASP A 215 -27.02 -7.86 31.42
C ASP A 215 -26.49 -9.07 32.16
N GLY A 216 -27.23 -10.16 32.14
CA GLY A 216 -26.88 -11.36 32.86
C GLY A 216 -25.65 -12.08 32.30
N TRP A 217 -25.31 -11.84 31.04
CA TRP A 217 -24.12 -12.39 30.39
C TRP A 217 -22.86 -11.71 30.92
N THR A 218 -22.76 -10.41 30.81
CA THR A 218 -21.55 -9.63 31.11
C THR A 218 -21.53 -9.09 32.55
N GLY A 219 -22.69 -8.91 33.16
CA GLY A 219 -22.85 -8.20 34.43
C GLY A 219 -22.72 -6.67 34.31
N GLN A 220 -22.74 -6.14 33.10
CA GLN A 220 -22.71 -4.70 32.81
C GLN A 220 -24.11 -4.19 32.48
N LYS A 221 -24.26 -2.88 32.20
CA LYS A 221 -25.52 -2.32 31.68
C LYS A 221 -25.84 -2.87 30.29
N PHE A 222 -27.09 -2.76 29.86
CA PHE A 222 -27.50 -3.01 28.50
C PHE A 222 -26.77 -2.04 27.55
N SER A 223 -26.50 -2.49 26.33
CA SER A 223 -25.82 -1.67 25.37
C SER A 223 -26.74 -0.65 24.70
N ASP A 224 -26.27 0.56 24.61
CA ASP A 224 -26.94 1.69 23.95
C ASP A 224 -26.03 2.29 22.88
N ILE A 225 -26.61 2.98 21.89
CA ILE A 225 -25.87 3.69 20.84
C ILE A 225 -25.63 5.14 21.29
N TYR A 226 -24.38 5.55 21.27
CA TYR A 226 -23.91 6.90 21.57
C TYR A 226 -23.38 7.59 20.32
N ILE A 227 -23.40 8.93 20.33
CA ILE A 227 -22.85 9.79 19.29
C ILE A 227 -21.79 10.71 19.89
N THR A 228 -20.73 10.95 19.14
CA THR A 228 -19.70 11.92 19.50
C THR A 228 -19.04 12.52 18.28
N GLU A 229 -18.34 13.66 18.46
CA GLU A 229 -17.64 14.36 17.41
C GLU A 229 -16.16 14.52 17.80
N ARG A 230 -15.29 14.29 16.82
CA ARG A 230 -13.84 14.48 16.96
C ARG A 230 -13.51 15.97 17.03
N LEU A 231 -12.65 16.34 17.97
CA LEU A 231 -12.17 17.70 18.16
C LEU A 231 -10.90 17.96 17.34
N ASN A 232 -10.62 19.25 17.09
CA ASN A 232 -9.33 19.69 16.62
C ASN A 232 -8.25 19.49 17.70
N SER A 233 -6.98 19.61 17.33
CA SER A 233 -5.85 19.54 18.28
C SER A 233 -5.89 20.61 19.37
N ASP A 234 -6.53 21.76 19.10
CA ASP A 234 -6.78 22.85 20.07
C ASP A 234 -8.02 22.63 20.96
N GLY A 235 -8.72 21.51 20.79
CA GLY A 235 -9.95 21.20 21.53
C GLY A 235 -11.20 21.92 21.01
N SER A 236 -11.14 22.63 19.89
CA SER A 236 -12.30 23.26 19.27
C SER A 236 -13.07 22.29 18.37
N SER A 237 -14.41 22.49 18.26
CA SER A 237 -15.24 21.71 17.34
C SER A 237 -14.87 22.03 15.87
N ARG A 238 -14.73 21.00 15.04
CA ARG A 238 -14.38 21.11 13.62
C ARG A 238 -15.50 21.65 12.73
N THR A 239 -16.69 21.82 13.22
CA THR A 239 -17.87 22.19 12.43
C THR A 239 -17.90 23.62 11.92
N LYS A 240 -17.01 24.52 12.37
CA LYS A 240 -16.98 25.92 11.91
C LYS A 240 -15.71 26.23 11.10
N ARG A 241 -15.83 26.17 9.76
CA ARG A 241 -14.94 26.76 8.74
C ARG A 241 -13.49 26.29 8.70
N SER A 242 -13.22 25.21 8.01
CA SER A 242 -12.02 25.12 7.18
C SER A 242 -12.34 24.51 5.81
N ARG A 243 -12.74 25.35 4.88
CA ARG A 243 -12.56 25.09 3.46
C ARG A 243 -11.07 25.23 3.17
N GLY A 244 -10.35 24.15 3.20
CA GLY A 244 -8.95 24.17 2.82
C GLY A 244 -8.22 22.96 3.38
N ARG A 245 -7.79 22.06 2.49
CA ARG A 245 -6.91 20.91 2.70
C ARG A 245 -7.20 20.14 4.00
N ALA A 246 -7.72 18.93 3.86
CA ALA A 246 -7.59 17.94 4.92
C ALA A 246 -6.13 17.95 5.38
N ALA A 247 -5.88 18.44 6.58
CA ALA A 247 -4.55 18.34 7.17
C ALA A 247 -4.24 16.84 7.21
N LYS A 248 -3.20 16.40 6.48
CA LYS A 248 -2.64 15.08 6.67
C LYS A 248 -2.32 15.00 8.16
N SER A 249 -3.06 14.18 8.89
CA SER A 249 -2.89 13.99 10.32
C SER A 249 -1.49 13.43 10.54
N ASN A 250 -0.60 14.23 11.13
CA ASN A 250 0.65 13.69 11.62
C ASN A 250 0.34 12.69 12.74
N SER A 251 0.88 11.53 12.67
CA SER A 251 0.50 10.33 13.42
C SER A 251 0.65 10.36 14.94
N ALA A 252 1.52 11.22 15.49
CA ALA A 252 1.50 11.52 16.92
C ALA A 252 0.12 12.03 17.38
N ALA A 253 -0.64 12.67 16.47
CA ALA A 253 -2.01 13.09 16.72
C ALA A 253 -3.04 11.96 16.69
N ALA A 254 -2.75 10.80 16.09
CA ALA A 254 -3.67 9.65 16.08
C ALA A 254 -3.83 9.06 17.49
N ARG A 255 -2.75 9.03 18.27
CA ARG A 255 -2.78 8.62 19.69
C ARG A 255 -3.48 9.62 20.61
N LEU A 256 -3.62 10.88 20.18
CA LEU A 256 -4.21 11.98 20.96
C LEU A 256 -5.54 12.46 20.37
N GLN A 257 -6.27 11.60 19.66
CA GLN A 257 -7.58 11.96 19.16
C GLN A 257 -8.49 12.28 20.35
N LYS A 258 -8.96 13.53 20.39
CA LYS A 258 -9.92 13.97 21.39
C LYS A 258 -11.30 13.99 20.78
N PHE A 259 -12.28 13.53 21.54
CA PHE A 259 -13.68 13.55 21.18
C PHE A 259 -14.45 14.40 22.19
N ASN A 260 -15.59 14.92 21.78
CA ASN A 260 -16.58 15.47 22.69
C ASN A 260 -17.06 14.38 23.65
N LYS A 261 -17.63 14.76 24.76
CA LYS A 261 -18.33 13.82 25.66
C LYS A 261 -19.39 13.08 24.83
N PRO A 262 -19.40 11.74 24.85
CA PRO A 262 -20.44 10.99 24.16
C PRO A 262 -21.84 11.34 24.67
N GLU A 263 -22.77 11.49 23.73
CA GLU A 263 -24.19 11.75 24.01
C GLU A 263 -24.99 10.52 23.61
N LEU A 264 -25.96 10.17 24.46
CA LEU A 264 -26.86 9.06 24.19
C LEU A 264 -27.80 9.41 23.04
N LEU A 265 -28.03 8.48 22.09
CA LEU A 265 -29.11 8.68 21.13
C LEU A 265 -30.48 8.66 21.81
N PRO A 266 -31.51 9.34 21.22
CA PRO A 266 -32.85 9.43 21.80
C PRO A 266 -33.51 8.07 22.05
N GLU A 267 -34.48 8.04 22.98
CA GLU A 267 -35.27 6.84 23.36
C GLU A 267 -36.03 6.18 22.20
N VAL A 268 -36.24 6.88 21.11
CA VAL A 268 -36.77 6.24 19.88
C VAL A 268 -35.78 5.24 19.26
N ILE A 269 -34.47 5.42 19.53
CA ILE A 269 -33.42 4.52 19.06
C ILE A 269 -33.02 3.53 20.15
N ASN A 270 -32.64 4.04 21.32
CA ASN A 270 -32.25 3.24 22.47
C ASN A 270 -33.48 2.90 23.30
N THR A 271 -33.60 1.68 23.74
CA THR A 271 -34.75 1.19 24.53
C THR A 271 -34.30 0.49 25.82
N GLU A 272 -35.13 -0.31 26.44
CA GLU A 272 -34.71 -1.17 27.55
C GLU A 272 -34.05 -2.47 27.10
N ASP A 273 -33.89 -2.68 25.77
CA ASP A 273 -33.22 -3.80 25.15
C ASP A 273 -31.75 -3.44 24.82
N HIS A 274 -30.98 -4.36 24.19
CA HIS A 274 -29.66 -4.08 23.68
C HIS A 274 -29.75 -3.47 22.27
N GLU A 275 -29.17 -2.30 22.06
CA GLU A 275 -28.95 -1.70 20.76
C GLU A 275 -27.46 -1.59 20.45
N GLY A 276 -27.09 -1.85 19.19
CA GLY A 276 -25.69 -1.75 18.81
C GLY A 276 -25.39 -1.92 17.32
N SER A 277 -24.11 -1.86 17.02
CA SER A 277 -23.55 -2.06 15.67
C SER A 277 -24.23 -1.22 14.60
N PRO A 278 -24.31 0.12 14.76
CA PRO A 278 -24.92 0.99 13.76
C PRO A 278 -24.10 1.02 12.49
N VAL A 279 -24.76 1.19 11.33
CA VAL A 279 -24.15 1.47 10.04
C VAL A 279 -25.07 2.40 9.24
N PHE A 280 -24.50 3.14 8.30
CA PHE A 280 -25.26 4.08 7.48
C PHE A 280 -25.25 3.70 6.00
N ASP A 281 -26.33 4.13 5.31
CA ASP A 281 -26.34 4.17 3.84
C ASP A 281 -25.23 5.13 3.32
N SER A 282 -24.90 5.04 2.03
CA SER A 282 -23.88 5.86 1.38
C SER A 282 -24.12 7.37 1.52
N ARG A 283 -25.36 7.78 1.72
CA ARG A 283 -25.79 9.18 1.92
C ARG A 283 -25.84 9.60 3.39
N ARG A 284 -25.55 8.66 4.30
CA ARG A 284 -25.62 8.84 5.76
C ARG A 284 -26.94 9.43 6.27
N ARG A 285 -28.04 8.99 5.66
CA ARG A 285 -29.41 9.40 6.01
C ARG A 285 -30.21 8.31 6.68
N THR A 286 -29.95 7.05 6.31
CA THR A 286 -30.60 5.87 6.81
C THR A 286 -29.61 5.08 7.65
N MET A 287 -29.93 4.84 8.88
CA MET A 287 -29.17 4.01 9.81
C MET A 287 -29.77 2.62 9.86
N TYR A 288 -28.93 1.62 9.85
CA TYR A 288 -29.23 0.23 10.18
C TYR A 288 -28.49 -0.10 11.47
N PHE A 289 -29.11 -0.85 12.34
CA PHE A 289 -28.50 -1.24 13.61
C PHE A 289 -29.10 -2.56 14.12
N THR A 290 -28.43 -3.21 15.05
CA THR A 290 -28.88 -4.44 15.70
C THR A 290 -29.64 -4.09 16.97
N ARG A 291 -30.78 -4.74 17.20
CA ARG A 291 -31.49 -4.75 18.49
C ARG A 291 -31.73 -6.18 18.92
N CYS A 292 -31.39 -6.52 20.17
CA CYS A 292 -31.59 -7.83 20.75
C CYS A 292 -32.59 -7.71 21.91
N MET A 293 -33.77 -8.30 21.68
CA MET A 293 -34.88 -8.17 22.60
C MET A 293 -34.83 -9.26 23.69
N GLU A 294 -35.10 -8.87 24.94
CA GLU A 294 -35.22 -9.80 26.04
C GLU A 294 -36.67 -9.83 26.57
N VAL A 295 -37.31 -10.99 26.63
CA VAL A 295 -38.62 -11.20 27.23
C VAL A 295 -38.54 -12.24 28.33
N LYS A 296 -38.77 -11.84 29.59
CA LYS A 296 -38.85 -12.72 30.75
C LYS A 296 -37.68 -13.72 30.89
N ARG A 297 -36.45 -13.25 30.83
CA ARG A 297 -35.21 -14.06 30.87
C ARG A 297 -35.01 -15.00 29.68
N GLN A 298 -35.71 -14.80 28.58
CA GLN A 298 -35.47 -15.46 27.33
C GLN A 298 -34.96 -14.41 26.33
N GLN A 299 -33.76 -14.60 25.86
CA GLN A 299 -33.28 -13.83 24.69
C GLN A 299 -34.07 -14.30 23.46
N LEU A 300 -34.85 -13.44 22.85
CA LEU A 300 -35.64 -13.71 21.64
C LEU A 300 -34.79 -13.71 20.38
N GLY A 301 -33.49 -13.49 20.53
CA GLY A 301 -32.58 -13.29 19.42
C GLY A 301 -32.47 -11.80 19.03
N CYS A 302 -31.56 -11.54 18.11
CA CYS A 302 -31.31 -10.20 17.60
C CYS A 302 -31.96 -10.00 16.24
N SER A 303 -32.33 -8.78 15.92
CA SER A 303 -32.87 -8.38 14.61
C SER A 303 -32.24 -7.09 14.13
N ILE A 304 -32.14 -6.93 12.82
CA ILE A 304 -31.68 -5.69 12.22
C ILE A 304 -32.85 -4.73 12.09
N PHE A 305 -32.67 -3.51 12.55
CA PHE A 305 -33.61 -2.41 12.43
C PHE A 305 -33.05 -1.32 11.51
N THR A 306 -33.95 -0.56 10.91
CA THR A 306 -33.58 0.60 10.10
C THR A 306 -34.42 1.81 10.52
N THR A 307 -33.78 2.97 10.52
CA THR A 307 -34.43 4.25 10.81
C THR A 307 -33.84 5.34 9.94
N ARG A 308 -34.56 6.44 9.78
CA ARG A 308 -34.12 7.57 8.98
C ARG A 308 -34.13 8.86 9.78
N LYS A 309 -33.09 9.66 9.61
CA LYS A 309 -33.01 10.99 10.20
C LYS A 309 -33.82 11.99 9.36
N ALA A 310 -34.85 12.60 9.96
CA ALA A 310 -35.70 13.63 9.37
C ALA A 310 -35.45 14.97 10.10
N GLY A 311 -34.60 15.81 9.50
CA GLY A 311 -34.13 17.03 10.19
C GLY A 311 -33.24 16.70 11.38
N LEU A 312 -33.67 17.08 12.58
CA LEU A 312 -32.97 16.80 13.83
C LEU A 312 -33.49 15.54 14.54
N SER A 313 -34.60 14.97 14.11
CA SER A 313 -35.28 13.85 14.77
C SER A 313 -35.09 12.55 14.00
N TRP A 314 -35.06 11.43 14.71
CA TRP A 314 -35.11 10.09 14.15
C TRP A 314 -36.56 9.63 13.99
N GLN A 315 -36.82 8.89 12.89
CA GLN A 315 -38.09 8.20 12.70
C GLN A 315 -38.14 6.93 13.57
N GLU A 316 -39.33 6.40 13.82
CA GLU A 316 -39.54 5.13 14.51
C GLU A 316 -38.83 4.00 13.74
N PRO A 317 -37.92 3.23 14.38
CA PRO A 317 -37.22 2.14 13.73
C PRO A 317 -38.15 1.05 13.21
N GLN A 318 -37.85 0.57 12.04
CA GLN A 318 -38.58 -0.53 11.41
C GLN A 318 -37.67 -1.76 11.30
N ILE A 319 -38.23 -2.95 11.53
CA ILE A 319 -37.49 -4.20 11.38
C ILE A 319 -37.11 -4.45 9.90
N VAL A 320 -35.91 -4.86 9.66
CA VAL A 320 -35.40 -5.27 8.35
C VAL A 320 -35.62 -6.78 8.22
N VAL A 321 -36.62 -7.17 7.44
CA VAL A 321 -36.92 -8.60 7.23
C VAL A 321 -35.92 -9.19 6.25
N VAL A 322 -34.95 -9.95 6.74
CA VAL A 322 -33.96 -10.70 5.94
C VAL A 322 -34.22 -12.19 5.94
N THR A 323 -35.08 -12.68 6.82
CA THR A 323 -35.53 -14.08 6.90
C THR A 323 -37.00 -14.12 7.33
N ALA A 324 -37.70 -15.16 6.90
CA ALA A 324 -39.08 -15.41 7.34
C ALA A 324 -39.13 -16.10 8.73
N ASP A 325 -38.03 -16.68 9.20
CA ASP A 325 -37.92 -17.36 10.50
C ASP A 325 -37.51 -16.34 11.57
N SER A 326 -38.49 -15.84 12.33
CA SER A 326 -38.29 -14.89 13.41
C SER A 326 -37.61 -15.46 14.66
N SER A 327 -37.37 -16.78 14.71
CA SER A 327 -36.62 -17.40 15.81
C SER A 327 -35.10 -17.30 15.63
N ARG A 328 -34.65 -16.87 14.45
CA ARG A 328 -33.23 -16.72 14.12
C ARG A 328 -32.71 -15.38 14.54
N SER A 329 -31.47 -15.38 14.96
CA SER A 329 -30.76 -14.16 15.37
C SER A 329 -29.94 -13.62 14.19
N VAL A 330 -30.15 -12.33 13.87
CA VAL A 330 -29.41 -11.61 12.82
C VAL A 330 -28.93 -10.25 13.31
N GLY A 331 -27.71 -9.86 12.97
CA GLY A 331 -27.13 -8.59 13.43
C GLY A 331 -25.91 -8.17 12.65
N HIS A 332 -25.21 -7.15 13.16
CA HIS A 332 -24.00 -6.61 12.59
C HIS A 332 -24.14 -6.23 11.09
N PRO A 333 -25.07 -5.33 10.75
CA PRO A 333 -25.33 -4.95 9.36
C PRO A 333 -24.13 -4.22 8.74
N SER A 334 -23.91 -4.41 7.43
CA SER A 334 -22.98 -3.63 6.62
C SER A 334 -23.53 -3.50 5.20
N LEU A 335 -23.40 -2.33 4.59
CA LEU A 335 -23.94 -2.05 3.26
C LEU A 335 -22.83 -2.00 2.21
N SER A 336 -23.14 -2.46 1.00
CA SER A 336 -22.29 -2.17 -0.16
C SER A 336 -22.28 -0.68 -0.47
N LYS A 337 -21.24 -0.20 -1.16
CA LYS A 337 -21.05 1.22 -1.53
C LYS A 337 -22.24 1.83 -2.29
N ASP A 338 -22.96 1.01 -3.04
CA ASP A 338 -24.14 1.42 -3.84
C ASP A 338 -25.48 1.18 -3.14
N ASP A 339 -25.45 0.80 -1.84
CA ASP A 339 -26.61 0.49 -0.98
C ASP A 339 -27.51 -0.65 -1.50
N LYS A 340 -27.00 -1.51 -2.39
CA LYS A 340 -27.82 -2.58 -2.98
C LYS A 340 -27.64 -3.94 -2.35
N ILE A 341 -26.60 -4.15 -1.56
CA ILE A 341 -26.31 -5.39 -0.84
C ILE A 341 -26.18 -5.05 0.64
N LEU A 342 -26.90 -5.80 1.46
CA LEU A 342 -26.76 -5.77 2.92
C LEU A 342 -26.10 -7.07 3.36
N PHE A 343 -24.93 -6.94 3.96
CA PHE A 343 -24.21 -8.03 4.63
C PHE A 343 -24.57 -8.05 6.12
N PHE A 344 -24.61 -9.22 6.71
CA PHE A 344 -24.93 -9.37 8.13
C PHE A 344 -24.44 -10.71 8.67
N ALA A 345 -24.36 -10.82 10.00
CA ALA A 345 -24.10 -12.09 10.67
C ALA A 345 -25.42 -12.72 11.14
N GLY A 346 -25.55 -14.05 11.07
CA GLY A 346 -26.77 -14.69 11.53
C GLY A 346 -26.69 -16.22 11.60
N ASP A 347 -27.53 -16.81 12.45
CA ASP A 347 -27.67 -18.27 12.64
C ASP A 347 -28.81 -18.84 11.77
N LEU A 348 -28.87 -18.44 10.51
CA LEU A 348 -29.93 -18.86 9.61
C LEU A 348 -29.86 -20.35 9.28
N LYS A 349 -30.95 -20.88 8.71
CA LYS A 349 -30.98 -22.26 8.22
C LYS A 349 -29.91 -22.45 7.13
N GLY A 350 -28.97 -23.33 7.38
CA GLY A 350 -27.83 -23.58 6.51
C GLY A 350 -26.52 -22.97 7.02
N SER A 351 -26.54 -22.32 8.20
CA SER A 351 -25.32 -21.98 8.93
C SER A 351 -24.55 -23.23 9.35
N THR A 352 -23.27 -23.08 9.54
CA THR A 352 -22.35 -24.16 9.93
C THR A 352 -22.49 -24.45 11.42
N LYS A 353 -23.07 -25.61 11.80
CA LYS A 353 -23.14 -26.15 13.20
C LYS A 353 -23.59 -25.14 14.27
N GLU A 354 -24.73 -24.49 14.12
CA GLU A 354 -25.29 -23.56 15.11
C GLU A 354 -24.42 -22.31 15.35
N SER A 355 -23.40 -22.09 14.53
CA SER A 355 -22.56 -20.88 14.53
C SER A 355 -23.27 -19.72 13.84
N LYS A 356 -22.72 -18.52 14.01
CA LYS A 356 -23.13 -17.32 13.28
C LYS A 356 -22.26 -17.17 12.03
N ASP A 357 -22.88 -17.35 10.89
CA ASP A 357 -22.27 -17.21 9.58
C ASP A 357 -22.47 -15.79 9.03
N LEU A 358 -21.66 -15.38 8.07
CA LEU A 358 -21.89 -14.18 7.27
C LEU A 358 -22.81 -14.49 6.08
N TRP A 359 -23.77 -13.61 5.92
CA TRP A 359 -24.81 -13.68 4.89
C TRP A 359 -24.90 -12.37 4.13
N LEU A 360 -25.51 -12.39 2.96
CA LEU A 360 -25.92 -11.21 2.25
C LEU A 360 -27.34 -11.33 1.73
N VAL A 361 -28.01 -10.17 1.62
CA VAL A 361 -29.25 -10.01 0.85
C VAL A 361 -29.11 -8.89 -0.16
N ARG A 362 -29.78 -9.01 -1.30
CA ARG A 362 -29.78 -7.97 -2.34
C ARG A 362 -31.12 -7.25 -2.39
N VAL A 363 -31.11 -5.97 -2.77
CA VAL A 363 -32.36 -5.23 -3.01
C VAL A 363 -33.22 -5.95 -4.05
N ASP A 364 -34.43 -6.32 -3.67
CA ASP A 364 -35.44 -6.84 -4.58
C ASP A 364 -36.48 -5.76 -4.94
N LYS A 365 -36.40 -5.24 -6.15
CA LYS A 365 -37.32 -4.21 -6.65
C LYS A 365 -38.76 -4.66 -6.71
N ARG A 366 -39.03 -5.98 -6.85
CA ARG A 366 -40.39 -6.53 -6.90
C ARG A 366 -41.02 -6.58 -5.52
N LYS A 367 -40.23 -7.01 -4.50
CA LYS A 367 -40.64 -7.03 -3.10
C LYS A 367 -40.61 -5.65 -2.45
N ARG A 368 -40.01 -4.63 -3.10
CA ARG A 368 -39.71 -3.30 -2.53
C ARG A 368 -38.95 -3.38 -1.21
N GLY A 369 -38.04 -4.33 -1.09
CA GLY A 369 -37.27 -4.63 0.11
C GLY A 369 -36.05 -5.48 -0.21
N TRP A 370 -35.67 -6.31 0.73
CA TRP A 370 -34.54 -7.25 0.57
C TRP A 370 -35.00 -8.60 0.00
N GLY A 371 -34.13 -9.24 -0.76
CA GLY A 371 -34.33 -10.59 -1.33
C GLY A 371 -34.08 -11.70 -0.33
N GLU A 372 -33.92 -12.93 -0.84
CA GLU A 372 -33.57 -14.09 0.00
C GLU A 372 -32.11 -14.02 0.46
N PRO A 373 -31.79 -14.51 1.68
CA PRO A 373 -30.44 -14.54 2.19
C PRO A 373 -29.56 -15.54 1.45
N ILE A 374 -28.33 -15.14 1.18
CA ILE A 374 -27.29 -15.95 0.54
C ILE A 374 -26.14 -16.11 1.52
N ASN A 375 -25.77 -17.34 1.88
CA ASN A 375 -24.60 -17.66 2.70
C ASN A 375 -23.32 -17.35 1.91
N LEU A 376 -22.31 -16.74 2.54
CA LEU A 376 -21.04 -16.40 1.86
C LEU A 376 -20.15 -17.61 1.57
N GLY A 377 -20.54 -18.79 2.03
CA GLY A 377 -19.92 -20.05 1.71
C GLY A 377 -18.70 -20.41 2.60
N PRO A 378 -18.21 -21.67 2.44
CA PRO A 378 -17.25 -22.27 3.37
C PRO A 378 -15.82 -21.68 3.27
N MET A 379 -15.55 -20.81 2.34
CA MET A 379 -14.27 -20.08 2.29
C MET A 379 -14.20 -18.98 3.36
N VAL A 380 -15.36 -18.45 3.77
CA VAL A 380 -15.49 -17.40 4.79
C VAL A 380 -16.07 -17.98 6.06
N ASN A 381 -17.19 -18.70 5.95
CA ASN A 381 -17.92 -19.25 7.07
C ASN A 381 -17.32 -20.58 7.53
N THR A 382 -17.08 -20.69 8.84
CA THR A 382 -16.43 -21.84 9.48
C THR A 382 -17.34 -22.48 10.52
N PRO A 383 -16.94 -23.57 11.21
CA PRO A 383 -17.65 -24.03 12.40
C PRO A 383 -17.57 -23.08 13.60
N GLY A 384 -16.76 -22.04 13.53
CA GLY A 384 -16.74 -20.93 14.48
C GLY A 384 -17.77 -19.85 14.13
N ASP A 385 -17.68 -18.70 14.80
CA ASP A 385 -18.51 -17.54 14.51
C ASP A 385 -17.77 -16.57 13.58
N GLU A 386 -18.47 -16.06 12.57
CA GLU A 386 -18.05 -14.97 11.72
C GLU A 386 -18.97 -13.77 11.96
N LEU A 387 -18.38 -12.64 12.38
CA LEU A 387 -19.11 -11.48 12.88
C LEU A 387 -18.60 -10.15 12.28
N PHE A 388 -19.37 -9.08 12.47
CA PHE A 388 -19.00 -7.70 12.15
C PHE A 388 -18.48 -7.52 10.72
N PRO A 389 -19.24 -7.90 9.69
CA PRO A 389 -18.85 -7.62 8.32
C PRO A 389 -18.76 -6.12 8.09
N PHE A 390 -17.74 -5.68 7.36
CA PHE A 390 -17.54 -4.30 6.94
C PHE A 390 -17.07 -4.26 5.50
N VAL A 391 -17.90 -3.73 4.60
CA VAL A 391 -17.57 -3.57 3.18
C VAL A 391 -16.91 -2.22 2.96
N HIS A 392 -15.73 -2.21 2.36
CA HIS A 392 -14.98 -1.00 2.13
C HIS A 392 -14.80 -0.69 0.63
N ASP A 393 -14.47 0.58 0.33
CA ASP A 393 -14.31 1.13 -1.02
C ASP A 393 -13.14 0.50 -1.81
N ASP A 394 -12.21 -0.17 -1.14
CA ASP A 394 -11.09 -0.90 -1.76
C ASP A 394 -11.52 -2.24 -2.40
N GLY A 395 -12.79 -2.60 -2.25
CA GLY A 395 -13.39 -3.82 -2.80
C GLY A 395 -13.16 -5.06 -1.92
N TYR A 396 -12.84 -4.87 -0.63
CA TYR A 396 -12.74 -5.96 0.34
C TYR A 396 -13.92 -5.97 1.31
N LEU A 397 -14.27 -7.17 1.74
CA LEU A 397 -15.06 -7.43 2.94
C LEU A 397 -14.09 -7.69 4.09
N TYR A 398 -14.17 -6.89 5.14
CA TYR A 398 -13.50 -7.10 6.41
C TYR A 398 -14.47 -7.77 7.37
N PHE A 399 -13.99 -8.68 8.22
CA PHE A 399 -14.84 -9.39 9.19
C PHE A 399 -14.00 -9.97 10.32
N ALA A 400 -14.63 -10.36 11.40
CA ALA A 400 -14.01 -11.08 12.50
C ALA A 400 -14.40 -12.57 12.44
N SER A 401 -13.44 -13.47 12.69
CA SER A 401 -13.68 -14.91 12.80
C SER A 401 -12.87 -15.50 13.95
N ASN A 402 -13.45 -16.44 14.68
CA ASN A 402 -12.76 -17.28 15.66
C ASN A 402 -12.58 -18.73 15.18
N GLY A 403 -13.01 -19.03 13.96
CA GLY A 403 -12.87 -20.37 13.37
C GLY A 403 -11.76 -20.48 12.33
N LEU A 404 -11.29 -19.38 11.79
CA LEU A 404 -10.11 -19.33 10.90
C LEU A 404 -8.80 -19.34 11.73
N PRO A 405 -7.67 -19.81 11.15
CA PRO A 405 -6.37 -19.78 11.82
C PRO A 405 -5.97 -18.34 12.20
N GLY A 406 -5.78 -18.07 13.49
CA GLY A 406 -5.58 -16.72 13.99
C GLY A 406 -4.70 -16.63 15.23
N MET A 407 -4.44 -15.41 15.70
CA MET A 407 -3.57 -15.12 16.83
C MET A 407 -4.27 -15.24 18.17
N GLY A 408 -5.58 -14.96 18.20
CA GLY A 408 -6.34 -14.86 19.44
C GLY A 408 -7.66 -15.61 19.44
N GLY A 409 -8.68 -14.96 20.01
CA GLY A 409 -10.07 -15.38 19.95
C GLY A 409 -10.67 -15.02 18.60
N PHE A 410 -11.36 -13.88 18.53
CA PHE A 410 -11.70 -13.29 17.24
C PHE A 410 -10.49 -12.58 16.65
N ASP A 411 -10.21 -12.83 15.40
CA ASP A 411 -9.21 -12.12 14.61
C ASP A 411 -9.88 -11.43 13.43
N LEU A 412 -9.34 -10.28 13.00
CA LEU A 412 -9.77 -9.54 11.83
C LEU A 412 -9.18 -10.13 10.55
N TYR A 413 -10.05 -10.36 9.59
CA TYR A 413 -9.71 -10.85 8.24
C TYR A 413 -10.25 -9.92 7.20
N ARG A 414 -9.73 -10.04 5.98
CA ARG A 414 -10.32 -9.44 4.79
C ARG A 414 -10.35 -10.44 3.63
N VAL A 415 -11.35 -10.30 2.78
CA VAL A 415 -11.47 -11.10 1.56
C VAL A 415 -11.95 -10.21 0.41
N LYS A 416 -11.42 -10.43 -0.77
CA LYS A 416 -11.82 -9.68 -1.97
C LYS A 416 -13.26 -10.04 -2.34
N LEU A 417 -14.08 -9.01 -2.68
CA LEU A 417 -15.43 -9.20 -3.19
C LEU A 417 -15.45 -9.15 -4.72
N GLY A 418 -16.27 -10.00 -5.32
CA GLY A 418 -16.71 -9.85 -6.70
C GLY A 418 -17.76 -8.74 -6.85
N GLU A 419 -18.09 -8.38 -8.07
CA GLU A 419 -19.13 -7.36 -8.38
C GLU A 419 -20.52 -7.74 -7.83
N ASP A 420 -20.77 -9.02 -7.67
CA ASP A 420 -21.98 -9.56 -7.09
C ASP A 420 -21.99 -9.60 -5.56
N GLY A 421 -20.92 -9.17 -4.91
CA GLY A 421 -20.73 -9.20 -3.46
C GLY A 421 -20.35 -10.56 -2.90
N ILE A 422 -20.10 -11.58 -3.73
CA ILE A 422 -19.61 -12.88 -3.29
C ILE A 422 -18.08 -12.83 -3.13
N PRO A 423 -17.51 -13.38 -2.05
CA PRO A 423 -16.08 -13.46 -1.84
C PRO A 423 -15.34 -14.19 -2.96
N THR A 424 -14.19 -13.64 -3.39
CA THR A 424 -13.34 -14.22 -4.43
C THR A 424 -11.93 -14.43 -3.87
N GLY A 425 -11.62 -15.62 -3.43
CA GLY A 425 -10.31 -15.97 -2.87
C GLY A 425 -10.37 -16.36 -1.39
N VAL A 426 -9.20 -16.55 -0.81
CA VAL A 426 -9.04 -16.97 0.59
C VAL A 426 -8.98 -15.74 1.49
N PRO A 427 -9.64 -15.75 2.66
CA PRO A 427 -9.49 -14.68 3.64
C PRO A 427 -8.04 -14.50 4.10
N GLU A 428 -7.61 -13.25 4.19
CA GLU A 428 -6.30 -12.85 4.68
C GLU A 428 -6.42 -12.36 6.13
N ASN A 429 -5.66 -12.97 7.07
CA ASN A 429 -5.53 -12.45 8.43
C ASN A 429 -4.77 -11.12 8.43
N LEU A 430 -5.25 -10.09 9.13
CA LEU A 430 -4.61 -8.77 9.18
C LEU A 430 -3.34 -8.74 10.03
N LYS A 431 -3.05 -9.78 10.80
CA LYS A 431 -1.83 -10.01 11.58
C LYS A 431 -1.55 -8.92 12.64
N ALA A 432 -0.45 -9.08 13.38
CA ALA A 432 -0.01 -8.06 14.32
C ALA A 432 0.44 -6.78 13.60
N PRO A 433 0.19 -5.59 14.19
CA PRO A 433 -0.40 -5.33 15.49
C PRO A 433 -1.95 -5.16 15.45
N ILE A 434 -2.59 -5.33 14.28
CA ILE A 434 -4.04 -5.21 14.15
C ILE A 434 -4.70 -6.33 14.95
N ASN A 435 -4.33 -7.57 14.68
CA ASN A 435 -4.71 -8.72 15.49
C ASN A 435 -3.72 -8.93 16.65
N SER A 436 -4.22 -9.50 17.72
CA SER A 436 -3.50 -9.80 18.97
C SER A 436 -3.89 -11.18 19.49
N ALA A 437 -3.46 -11.52 20.69
CA ALA A 437 -3.92 -12.73 21.38
C ALA A 437 -5.37 -12.62 21.91
N ALA A 438 -5.91 -11.41 21.99
CA ALA A 438 -7.25 -11.11 22.47
C ALA A 438 -8.32 -11.28 21.36
N ASP A 439 -9.53 -10.81 21.60
CA ASP A 439 -10.54 -10.68 20.56
C ASP A 439 -10.36 -9.35 19.84
N ASP A 440 -10.22 -9.39 18.52
CA ASP A 440 -10.06 -8.23 17.65
C ASP A 440 -11.17 -8.27 16.59
N PHE A 441 -12.05 -7.28 16.58
CA PHE A 441 -13.25 -7.30 15.76
C PHE A 441 -13.73 -5.91 15.37
N ASN A 442 -14.83 -5.79 14.61
CA ASN A 442 -15.52 -4.57 14.24
C ASN A 442 -14.58 -3.46 13.72
N ILE A 443 -13.95 -3.69 12.59
CA ILE A 443 -13.12 -2.67 11.94
C ILE A 443 -13.97 -1.71 11.10
N VAL A 444 -13.61 -0.42 11.12
CA VAL A 444 -14.14 0.60 10.21
C VAL A 444 -13.00 1.48 9.71
N LEU A 445 -12.94 1.67 8.40
CA LEU A 445 -11.84 2.36 7.75
C LEU A 445 -12.34 3.64 7.05
N ARG A 446 -11.46 4.63 6.92
CA ARG A 446 -11.69 5.78 6.05
C ARG A 446 -11.45 5.42 4.60
N PRO A 447 -11.97 6.19 3.61
CA PRO A 447 -11.63 5.98 2.22
C PRO A 447 -10.11 6.01 2.00
N GLY A 448 -9.59 5.03 1.27
CA GLY A 448 -8.14 4.82 1.08
C GLY A 448 -7.68 3.45 1.58
N GLY A 449 -8.47 2.76 2.38
CA GLY A 449 -8.18 1.43 2.90
C GLY A 449 -7.61 1.45 4.31
N LEU A 450 -6.65 0.56 4.59
CA LEU A 450 -6.06 0.37 5.92
C LEU A 450 -5.17 1.54 6.42
N GLU A 451 -5.19 2.69 5.75
CA GLU A 451 -4.35 3.84 6.13
C GLU A 451 -4.78 4.51 7.44
N ASP A 452 -6.09 4.54 7.74
CA ASP A 452 -6.62 5.19 8.95
C ASP A 452 -8.02 4.63 9.28
N GLY A 453 -8.24 4.24 10.51
CA GLY A 453 -9.51 3.68 10.95
C GLY A 453 -9.59 3.40 12.43
N TYR A 454 -10.60 2.62 12.78
CA TYR A 454 -10.86 2.14 14.13
C TYR A 454 -11.19 0.65 14.09
N PHE A 455 -10.91 -0.04 15.17
CA PHE A 455 -11.36 -1.40 15.42
C PHE A 455 -11.59 -1.60 16.90
N VAL A 456 -12.17 -2.72 17.28
CA VAL A 456 -12.46 -3.05 18.68
C VAL A 456 -11.56 -4.19 19.14
N SER A 457 -11.07 -4.10 20.38
CA SER A 457 -10.26 -5.15 20.98
C SER A 457 -10.37 -5.15 22.51
N ASN A 458 -10.36 -6.33 23.11
CA ASN A 458 -10.26 -6.51 24.56
C ASN A 458 -8.82 -6.82 25.02
N ARG A 459 -7.81 -6.45 24.20
CA ARG A 459 -6.40 -6.62 24.53
C ARG A 459 -5.98 -5.80 25.75
N SER A 460 -4.91 -6.24 26.41
CA SER A 460 -4.36 -5.54 27.56
C SER A 460 -3.97 -4.09 27.22
N GLY A 461 -4.12 -3.18 28.20
CA GLY A 461 -3.87 -1.74 28.03
C GLY A 461 -5.10 -0.94 27.62
N GLY A 462 -6.29 -1.57 27.60
CA GLY A 462 -7.58 -0.94 27.45
C GLY A 462 -8.07 -0.25 28.74
N ALA A 463 -9.22 0.43 28.64
CA ALA A 463 -9.90 1.09 29.75
C ALA A 463 -10.95 0.18 30.39
N GLY A 464 -11.61 -0.66 29.60
CA GLY A 464 -12.67 -1.57 29.98
C GLY A 464 -12.43 -3.01 29.55
N GLY A 465 -13.48 -3.68 29.11
CA GLY A 465 -13.43 -4.97 28.42
C GLY A 465 -13.13 -4.76 26.93
N ASP A 466 -14.20 -4.70 26.12
CA ASP A 466 -14.05 -4.31 24.72
C ASP A 466 -13.84 -2.81 24.62
N ASP A 467 -12.76 -2.40 23.98
CA ASP A 467 -12.39 -1.01 23.78
C ASP A 467 -12.23 -0.69 22.30
N ILE A 468 -12.49 0.56 21.93
CA ILE A 468 -12.22 1.09 20.59
C ILE A 468 -10.74 1.48 20.49
N TRP A 469 -10.06 0.96 19.48
CA TRP A 469 -8.66 1.24 19.15
C TRP A 469 -8.55 1.98 17.84
N THR A 470 -7.55 2.85 17.73
CA THR A 470 -7.18 3.48 16.47
C THR A 470 -6.27 2.56 15.68
N LEU A 471 -6.48 2.54 14.37
CA LEU A 471 -5.58 1.94 13.39
C LEU A 471 -5.00 3.05 12.52
N TYR A 472 -3.69 3.03 12.34
CA TYR A 472 -2.99 4.01 11.53
C TYR A 472 -1.84 3.35 10.77
N GLU A 473 -1.77 3.57 9.46
CA GLU A 473 -0.66 3.13 8.64
C GLU A 473 0.40 4.23 8.54
N VAL A 474 1.60 3.95 9.05
CA VAL A 474 2.71 4.91 9.04
C VAL A 474 3.16 5.17 7.60
N PRO A 475 3.24 6.44 7.16
CA PRO A 475 3.64 6.79 5.80
C PRO A 475 5.08 6.35 5.50
N LEU A 476 5.29 5.93 4.25
CA LEU A 476 6.62 5.76 3.70
C LEU A 476 7.06 7.08 3.09
N LYS A 477 8.27 7.52 3.46
CA LYS A 477 8.94 8.67 2.85
C LYS A 477 10.27 8.25 2.25
N TYR A 478 10.71 9.03 1.29
CA TYR A 478 11.94 8.82 0.57
C TYR A 478 12.84 10.04 0.69
N SER A 479 14.14 9.81 0.84
CA SER A 479 15.15 10.83 0.74
C SER A 479 16.32 10.31 -0.11
N ILE A 480 17.13 11.22 -0.62
CA ILE A 480 18.31 10.87 -1.42
C ILE A 480 19.47 11.68 -0.87
N ALA A 481 20.51 10.97 -0.46
CA ALA A 481 21.77 11.55 0.00
C ALA A 481 22.87 11.22 -1.01
N GLY A 482 23.91 12.06 -1.04
CA GLY A 482 25.04 11.76 -1.89
C GLY A 482 26.24 12.64 -1.62
N LYS A 483 27.33 12.29 -2.29
CA LYS A 483 28.59 13.04 -2.23
C LYS A 483 29.14 13.24 -3.61
N LEU A 484 29.56 14.47 -3.91
CA LEU A 484 30.19 14.86 -5.14
C LEU A 484 31.66 15.11 -4.91
N THR A 485 32.53 14.43 -5.70
CA THR A 485 33.97 14.48 -5.55
C THR A 485 34.65 14.72 -6.89
N SER A 486 35.86 15.27 -6.86
CA SER A 486 36.73 15.39 -8.02
C SER A 486 37.30 14.01 -8.41
N SER A 487 37.31 13.70 -9.70
CA SER A 487 37.94 12.46 -10.22
C SER A 487 39.47 12.47 -10.06
N LYS A 488 40.07 13.67 -9.95
CA LYS A 488 41.51 13.86 -9.82
C LYS A 488 42.10 13.25 -8.55
N ASP A 489 41.50 13.61 -7.41
CA ASP A 489 42.06 13.36 -6.09
C ASP A 489 41.03 12.94 -5.03
N ASN A 490 39.76 12.72 -5.45
CA ASN A 490 38.61 12.48 -4.60
C ASN A 490 38.30 13.63 -3.62
N SER A 491 38.87 14.84 -3.83
CA SER A 491 38.54 16.02 -3.04
C SER A 491 37.04 16.35 -3.18
N PRO A 492 36.38 16.84 -2.14
CA PRO A 492 34.97 17.18 -2.17
C PRO A 492 34.72 18.41 -3.04
N ILE A 493 33.62 18.43 -3.80
CA ILE A 493 33.19 19.54 -4.62
C ILE A 493 32.03 20.25 -3.95
N GLY A 494 32.32 21.32 -3.23
CA GLY A 494 31.31 22.13 -2.56
C GLY A 494 30.72 23.22 -3.48
N GLY A 495 29.43 23.56 -3.25
CA GLY A 495 28.70 24.59 -3.97
C GLY A 495 28.38 24.21 -5.44
N ALA A 496 28.44 22.95 -5.81
CA ALA A 496 27.96 22.48 -7.09
C ALA A 496 26.42 22.47 -7.11
N SER A 497 25.84 22.76 -8.28
CA SER A 497 24.40 22.61 -8.50
C SER A 497 24.07 21.15 -8.80
N VAL A 498 23.15 20.59 -8.05
CA VAL A 498 22.62 19.24 -8.25
C VAL A 498 21.16 19.36 -8.67
N LYS A 499 20.87 19.11 -9.93
CA LYS A 499 19.51 19.10 -10.47
C LYS A 499 19.01 17.66 -10.44
N VAL A 500 17.85 17.45 -9.83
CA VAL A 500 17.21 16.14 -9.70
C VAL A 500 15.90 16.16 -10.46
N SER A 501 15.68 15.16 -11.30
CA SER A 501 14.44 14.98 -12.05
C SER A 501 13.97 13.54 -11.97
N GLY A 502 12.67 13.33 -11.69
CA GLY A 502 12.02 12.02 -11.68
C GLY A 502 11.17 11.81 -12.94
N ASN A 503 11.02 10.56 -13.37
CA ASN A 503 10.11 10.22 -14.46
C ASN A 503 8.62 10.39 -14.11
N ASP A 504 8.30 10.62 -12.83
CA ASP A 504 6.99 11.02 -12.31
C ASP A 504 6.70 12.52 -12.39
N GLY A 505 7.71 13.29 -12.80
CA GLY A 505 7.64 14.73 -12.93
C GLY A 505 8.25 15.50 -11.79
N PHE A 506 8.86 14.86 -10.84
CA PHE A 506 9.62 15.53 -9.80
C PHE A 506 10.76 16.35 -10.39
N PHE A 507 10.97 17.57 -9.88
CA PHE A 507 12.14 18.40 -10.20
C PHE A 507 12.54 19.22 -9.00
N LYS A 508 13.82 19.14 -8.62
CA LYS A 508 14.41 19.93 -7.52
C LYS A 508 15.85 20.26 -7.82
N VAL A 509 16.30 21.42 -7.35
CA VAL A 509 17.71 21.85 -7.44
C VAL A 509 18.23 22.06 -6.03
N VAL A 510 19.33 21.41 -5.70
CA VAL A 510 20.05 21.58 -4.43
C VAL A 510 21.50 21.93 -4.71
N LYS A 511 22.25 22.37 -3.69
CA LYS A 511 23.69 22.62 -3.80
C LYS A 511 24.45 21.71 -2.86
N THR A 512 25.61 21.27 -3.30
CA THR A 512 26.53 20.51 -2.43
C THR A 512 27.09 21.41 -1.32
N LEU A 513 27.22 20.85 -0.12
CA LEU A 513 27.88 21.47 1.01
C LEU A 513 29.41 21.56 0.79
N LYS A 514 30.16 22.19 1.70
CA LYS A 514 31.61 22.33 1.58
C LYS A 514 32.36 21.00 1.51
N ASP A 515 31.83 19.97 2.15
CA ASP A 515 32.35 18.61 2.15
C ASP A 515 31.90 17.76 0.95
N GLY A 516 31.24 18.39 -0.03
CA GLY A 516 30.72 17.76 -1.24
C GLY A 516 29.40 17.00 -1.03
N SER A 517 28.86 16.91 0.18
CA SER A 517 27.60 16.23 0.45
C SER A 517 26.40 17.02 -0.05
N PHE A 518 25.33 16.32 -0.42
CA PHE A 518 24.02 16.89 -0.74
C PHE A 518 22.92 16.00 -0.22
N PHE A 519 21.76 16.59 0.03
CA PHE A 519 20.60 15.91 0.52
C PHE A 519 19.35 16.41 -0.19
N VAL A 520 18.50 15.50 -0.62
CA VAL A 520 17.22 15.76 -1.26
C VAL A 520 16.14 15.09 -0.45
N GLU A 521 15.36 15.91 0.22
CA GLU A 521 14.17 15.50 0.95
C GLU A 521 12.96 16.23 0.39
N SER A 522 11.87 15.52 0.16
CA SER A 522 10.62 16.10 -0.29
C SER A 522 9.49 15.11 -0.11
N ASP A 523 8.32 15.61 0.29
CA ASP A 523 7.08 14.83 0.29
C ASP A 523 6.66 14.37 -1.12
N ASP A 524 7.28 14.94 -2.17
CA ASP A 524 7.02 14.61 -3.57
C ASP A 524 7.96 13.52 -4.12
N LEU A 525 8.90 12.99 -3.32
CA LEU A 525 9.67 11.81 -3.68
C LEU A 525 8.80 10.56 -3.52
N ASN A 526 8.69 9.78 -4.59
CA ASN A 526 7.75 8.66 -4.66
C ASN A 526 8.45 7.31 -4.84
N ARG A 527 7.71 6.25 -4.57
CA ARG A 527 8.07 4.87 -4.88
C ARG A 527 7.96 4.63 -6.38
N ASP A 528 8.75 3.65 -6.86
CA ASP A 528 8.74 3.17 -8.25
C ASP A 528 9.08 4.25 -9.28
N VAL A 529 9.97 5.17 -8.89
CA VAL A 529 10.43 6.30 -9.70
C VAL A 529 11.93 6.18 -10.00
N GLN A 530 12.30 6.43 -11.26
CA GLN A 530 13.69 6.61 -11.67
C GLN A 530 14.05 8.08 -11.53
N TYR A 531 14.96 8.40 -10.60
CA TYR A 531 15.52 9.74 -10.43
C TYR A 531 16.86 9.88 -11.14
N SER A 532 16.99 10.95 -11.92
CA SER A 532 18.21 11.35 -12.63
C SER A 532 18.82 12.59 -12.00
N PHE A 533 20.12 12.58 -11.83
CA PHE A 533 20.90 13.66 -11.23
C PHE A 533 21.81 14.27 -12.28
N SER A 534 21.85 15.60 -12.33
CA SER A 534 22.80 16.36 -13.13
C SER A 534 23.65 17.23 -12.21
N PHE A 535 24.97 17.09 -12.32
CA PHE A 535 25.93 17.83 -11.52
C PHE A 535 26.60 18.92 -12.37
N GLU A 536 26.52 20.18 -11.92
CA GLU A 536 27.08 21.34 -12.61
C GLU A 536 27.96 22.15 -11.65
N LYS A 537 29.19 22.45 -12.07
CA LYS A 537 30.11 23.33 -11.34
C LYS A 537 31.09 23.98 -12.32
N LYS A 538 31.31 25.29 -12.19
CA LYS A 538 32.32 25.99 -12.98
C LYS A 538 33.70 25.32 -12.82
N LYS A 539 34.44 25.17 -13.90
CA LYS A 539 35.74 24.49 -14.01
C LYS A 539 35.69 22.97 -13.86
N PHE A 540 34.50 22.38 -13.97
CA PHE A 540 34.31 20.94 -14.04
C PHE A 540 33.43 20.56 -15.23
N LEU A 541 33.65 19.38 -15.81
CA LEU A 541 32.76 18.85 -16.82
C LEU A 541 31.45 18.40 -16.17
N PHE A 542 30.36 18.60 -16.90
CA PHE A 542 29.03 18.14 -16.50
C PHE A 542 29.00 16.61 -16.37
N ASN A 543 28.38 16.13 -15.31
CA ASN A 543 28.19 14.71 -15.08
C ASN A 543 26.77 14.37 -14.63
N THR A 544 26.38 13.12 -14.75
CA THR A 544 25.07 12.59 -14.41
C THR A 544 25.17 11.33 -13.56
N ALA A 545 24.18 11.10 -12.71
CA ALA A 545 23.99 9.85 -11.99
C ALA A 545 22.49 9.54 -11.91
N GLY A 546 22.12 8.37 -11.42
CA GLY A 546 20.73 8.01 -11.26
C GLY A 546 20.50 7.01 -10.13
N VAL A 547 19.29 7.00 -9.62
CA VAL A 547 18.83 6.02 -8.63
C VAL A 547 17.38 5.64 -8.90
N ASN A 548 17.05 4.40 -8.61
CA ASN A 548 15.70 3.87 -8.79
C ASN A 548 15.12 3.50 -7.42
N THR A 549 13.90 3.96 -7.13
CA THR A 549 13.15 3.61 -5.92
C THR A 549 12.22 2.41 -6.11
N SER A 550 12.25 1.75 -7.30
CA SER A 550 11.47 0.55 -7.57
C SER A 550 12.02 -0.67 -6.82
N GLY A 551 11.11 -1.52 -6.35
CA GLY A 551 11.46 -2.78 -5.72
C GLY A 551 12.11 -2.66 -4.33
N LEU A 552 12.08 -1.47 -3.71
CA LEU A 552 12.57 -1.29 -2.34
C LEU A 552 11.70 -2.12 -1.38
N LYS A 553 12.35 -2.98 -0.60
CA LYS A 553 11.71 -3.78 0.43
C LYS A 553 11.47 -2.93 1.68
N PHE A 554 10.40 -3.21 2.40
CA PHE A 554 10.04 -2.46 3.61
C PHE A 554 11.13 -2.53 4.70
N GLU A 555 11.89 -3.60 4.75
CA GLU A 555 13.01 -3.77 5.69
C GLU A 555 14.10 -2.69 5.53
N SER A 556 14.21 -2.09 4.33
CA SER A 556 15.19 -1.01 4.05
C SER A 556 14.75 0.38 4.52
N PHE A 557 13.58 0.48 5.16
CA PHE A 557 13.10 1.74 5.71
C PHE A 557 13.35 1.79 7.21
N ASP A 558 13.92 2.90 7.70
CA ASP A 558 14.10 3.15 9.12
C ASP A 558 12.94 3.97 9.67
N PHE A 559 12.50 3.64 10.87
CA PHE A 559 11.46 4.40 11.55
C PHE A 559 12.05 5.66 12.19
N ILE A 560 11.57 6.82 11.78
CA ILE A 560 11.94 8.12 12.33
C ILE A 560 10.86 8.55 13.33
N GLU A 561 11.13 8.36 14.61
CA GLU A 561 10.16 8.59 15.68
C GLU A 561 9.67 10.05 15.74
N ALA A 562 10.58 11.03 15.56
CA ALA A 562 10.25 12.45 15.62
C ALA A 562 9.17 12.87 14.59
N ASP A 563 9.22 12.30 13.39
CA ASP A 563 8.31 12.61 12.29
C ASP A 563 7.19 11.57 12.15
N ASN A 564 7.32 10.45 12.85
CA ASN A 564 6.49 9.26 12.76
C ASN A 564 6.28 8.80 11.31
N VAL A 565 7.38 8.55 10.64
CA VAL A 565 7.43 8.06 9.26
C VAL A 565 8.47 6.94 9.15
N TYR A 566 8.28 6.06 8.20
CA TYR A 566 9.34 5.18 7.73
C TYR A 566 10.07 5.85 6.59
N MET A 567 11.38 6.07 6.73
CA MET A 567 12.24 6.76 5.76
C MET A 567 13.22 5.78 5.12
N HIS A 568 13.28 5.77 3.79
CA HIS A 568 14.38 5.16 3.05
C HIS A 568 15.26 6.25 2.46
N THR A 569 16.57 6.18 2.71
CA THR A 569 17.56 7.08 2.11
C THR A 569 18.37 6.34 1.07
N SER A 570 18.18 6.70 -0.19
CA SER A 570 19.00 6.17 -1.29
C SER A 570 20.29 6.95 -1.42
N GLU A 571 21.41 6.29 -1.73
CA GLU A 571 22.71 6.94 -1.96
C GLU A 571 22.98 7.15 -3.46
N VAL A 572 23.42 8.38 -3.79
CA VAL A 572 23.86 8.76 -5.15
C VAL A 572 25.15 9.54 -5.09
N ASN A 573 26.25 8.89 -5.35
CA ASN A 573 27.57 9.53 -5.38
C ASN A 573 27.95 9.90 -6.83
N GLY A 574 28.47 11.14 -6.98
CA GLY A 574 28.93 11.67 -8.26
C GLY A 574 30.44 11.96 -8.26
N LYS A 575 31.05 11.86 -9.41
CA LYS A 575 32.43 12.34 -9.65
C LYS A 575 32.42 13.28 -10.84
N MET A 576 33.15 14.40 -10.75
CA MET A 576 33.31 15.35 -11.87
C MET A 576 34.78 15.51 -12.23
N ASP A 577 35.04 15.62 -13.53
CA ASP A 577 36.37 15.83 -14.08
C ASP A 577 36.70 17.32 -14.13
N PRO A 578 37.82 17.77 -13.49
CA PRO A 578 38.27 19.13 -13.65
C PRO A 578 38.68 19.39 -15.12
N ILE A 579 38.27 20.52 -15.67
CA ILE A 579 38.59 20.88 -17.09
C ILE A 579 40.06 21.13 -17.34
N GLU A 580 40.85 21.40 -16.30
CA GLU A 580 42.29 21.68 -16.42
C GLU A 580 43.16 20.45 -16.67
N ILE A 581 42.62 19.25 -16.56
CA ILE A 581 43.34 18.00 -16.74
C ILE A 581 43.01 17.41 -18.09
N PRO A 582 44.01 17.05 -18.88
CA PRO A 582 43.79 16.32 -20.13
C PRO A 582 43.12 14.98 -19.85
N ILE A 583 42.11 14.69 -20.60
CA ILE A 583 41.38 13.42 -20.53
C ILE A 583 41.91 12.50 -21.62
N VAL A 584 42.63 11.47 -21.22
CA VAL A 584 43.16 10.45 -22.14
C VAL A 584 41.98 9.62 -22.61
N LEU A 585 41.84 9.49 -23.93
CA LEU A 585 40.84 8.65 -24.54
C LEU A 585 41.37 7.21 -24.57
N PRO A 586 40.85 6.30 -23.77
CA PRO A 586 41.18 4.88 -23.90
C PRO A 586 40.76 4.43 -25.29
N ASP A 587 41.60 3.63 -25.95
CA ASP A 587 41.28 2.98 -27.20
C ASP A 587 41.30 3.84 -28.49
N VAL A 588 41.67 5.11 -28.45
CA VAL A 588 42.01 5.88 -29.68
C VAL A 588 43.44 5.60 -30.03
N TYR A 589 43.70 4.38 -30.49
CA TYR A 589 45.00 3.97 -30.94
C TYR A 589 45.03 3.87 -32.50
N PHE A 590 46.08 4.41 -33.05
CA PHE A 590 46.31 4.31 -34.49
C PHE A 590 47.29 3.20 -34.81
N ALA A 591 47.12 2.53 -35.95
CA ALA A 591 48.10 1.60 -36.46
C ALA A 591 49.42 2.32 -36.76
N LEU A 592 50.52 1.58 -36.74
CA LEU A 592 51.84 2.15 -37.02
C LEU A 592 51.82 2.87 -38.38
N ALA A 593 52.28 4.12 -38.41
CA ALA A 593 52.31 5.00 -39.58
C ALA A 593 50.96 5.26 -40.27
N LYS A 594 49.84 4.97 -39.63
CA LYS A 594 48.47 5.26 -40.13
C LYS A 594 47.77 6.35 -39.31
N TRP A 595 46.80 6.99 -39.95
CA TRP A 595 45.95 8.02 -39.35
C TRP A 595 44.44 7.73 -39.51
N ASP A 596 44.07 6.58 -40.11
CA ASP A 596 42.68 6.20 -40.25
C ASP A 596 42.12 5.71 -38.94
N LEU A 597 40.84 6.09 -38.63
CA LEU A 597 40.14 5.67 -37.43
C LEU A 597 39.61 4.24 -37.57
N ASN A 598 39.92 3.38 -36.64
CA ASN A 598 39.29 2.08 -36.51
C ASN A 598 38.01 2.16 -35.64
N GLN A 599 37.26 1.06 -35.56
CA GLN A 599 35.99 1.02 -34.79
C GLN A 599 36.18 1.37 -33.30
N SER A 600 37.28 0.97 -32.69
CA SER A 600 37.59 1.31 -31.31
C SER A 600 37.81 2.81 -31.13
N ALA A 601 38.53 3.43 -32.07
CA ALA A 601 38.79 4.88 -32.06
C ALA A 601 37.49 5.68 -32.27
N THR A 602 36.60 5.25 -33.16
CA THR A 602 35.30 5.92 -33.33
C THR A 602 34.43 5.80 -32.10
N ASN A 603 34.34 4.64 -31.44
CA ASN A 603 33.59 4.46 -30.22
C ASN A 603 34.10 5.37 -29.06
N ALA A 604 35.43 5.55 -28.98
CA ALA A 604 36.02 6.45 -28.01
C ALA A 604 35.73 7.93 -28.33
N LEU A 605 35.77 8.32 -29.61
CA LEU A 605 35.39 9.66 -30.06
C LEU A 605 33.89 9.95 -29.90
N ASP A 606 33.01 8.94 -29.97
CA ASP A 606 31.58 9.08 -29.62
C ASP A 606 31.40 9.48 -28.17
N THR A 607 32.28 9.05 -27.26
CA THR A 607 32.29 9.48 -25.88
C THR A 607 32.68 10.95 -25.76
N VAL A 608 33.61 11.44 -26.56
CA VAL A 608 33.96 12.87 -26.66
C VAL A 608 32.78 13.66 -27.20
N PHE A 609 32.14 13.18 -28.25
CA PHE A 609 30.92 13.78 -28.79
C PHE A 609 29.86 13.97 -27.72
N LYS A 610 29.51 12.93 -26.98
CA LYS A 610 28.55 12.99 -25.85
C LYS A 610 29.01 13.97 -24.76
N THR A 611 30.31 14.08 -24.52
CA THR A 611 30.85 15.06 -23.56
C THR A 611 30.69 16.48 -24.07
N LEU A 612 30.94 16.74 -25.36
CA LEU A 612 30.74 18.05 -25.98
C LEU A 612 29.25 18.42 -26.07
N GLU A 613 28.39 17.46 -26.36
CA GLU A 613 26.93 17.65 -26.35
C GLU A 613 26.40 18.09 -24.97
N ARG A 614 26.89 17.44 -23.91
CA ARG A 614 26.52 17.75 -22.53
C ARG A 614 27.14 19.04 -21.99
N ASN A 615 28.25 19.49 -22.61
CA ASN A 615 28.97 20.70 -22.23
C ASN A 615 29.07 21.64 -23.44
N PRO A 616 27.97 22.31 -23.85
CA PRO A 616 27.92 23.09 -25.09
C PRO A 616 28.83 24.31 -25.08
N ASN A 617 29.29 24.76 -23.94
CA ASN A 617 30.11 25.94 -23.73
C ASN A 617 31.63 25.67 -23.77
N ILE A 618 32.08 24.41 -23.86
CA ILE A 618 33.54 24.16 -23.89
C ILE A 618 34.09 24.09 -25.30
N VAL A 619 35.32 24.54 -25.41
CA VAL A 619 36.21 24.35 -26.59
C VAL A 619 37.33 23.40 -26.18
N ILE A 620 37.55 22.38 -26.93
CA ILE A 620 38.61 21.39 -26.64
C ILE A 620 39.75 21.43 -27.64
N GLU A 621 40.94 21.19 -27.13
CA GLU A 621 42.13 20.85 -27.92
C GLU A 621 42.23 19.32 -27.94
N LEU A 622 42.11 18.75 -29.11
CA LEU A 622 42.26 17.32 -29.33
C LEU A 622 43.70 17.00 -29.78
N ARG A 623 44.47 16.36 -28.88
CA ARG A 623 45.90 16.16 -29.08
C ARG A 623 46.21 14.71 -29.42
N SER A 624 46.95 14.48 -30.50
CA SER A 624 47.42 13.17 -30.85
C SER A 624 48.95 13.09 -30.72
N HIS A 625 49.43 11.94 -30.26
CA HIS A 625 50.82 11.66 -29.94
C HIS A 625 51.35 10.48 -30.75
N THR A 626 52.66 10.43 -30.89
CA THR A 626 53.38 9.30 -31.48
C THR A 626 54.34 8.66 -30.46
N ASP A 627 54.87 7.51 -30.82
CA ASP A 627 56.04 6.97 -30.13
C ASP A 627 57.33 7.50 -30.76
N TYR A 628 58.46 7.17 -30.15
CA TYR A 628 59.79 7.71 -30.50
C TYR A 628 60.44 7.02 -31.69
N ARG A 629 59.81 6.11 -32.43
CA ARG A 629 60.45 5.19 -33.43
C ARG A 629 60.67 5.80 -34.80
N ASP A 630 60.28 7.05 -35.08
CA ASP A 630 60.54 7.79 -36.30
C ASP A 630 61.21 9.14 -35.98
N ILE A 631 61.62 9.89 -36.98
CA ILE A 631 62.18 11.22 -36.74
C ILE A 631 61.14 12.24 -36.35
N ASP A 632 61.52 13.21 -35.50
CA ASP A 632 60.62 14.20 -34.88
C ASP A 632 59.70 14.87 -35.89
N ASP A 633 60.23 15.34 -37.06
CA ASP A 633 59.38 16.00 -38.08
C ASP A 633 58.27 15.10 -38.64
N LYS A 634 58.56 13.85 -38.85
CA LYS A 634 57.59 12.86 -39.36
C LYS A 634 56.57 12.54 -38.27
N ASN A 635 57.02 12.40 -37.02
CA ASN A 635 56.16 12.18 -35.88
C ASN A 635 55.20 13.37 -35.64
N MET A 636 55.69 14.59 -35.86
CA MET A 636 54.88 15.82 -35.78
C MET A 636 53.79 15.83 -36.89
N ILE A 637 54.17 15.58 -38.14
CA ILE A 637 53.22 15.53 -39.26
C ILE A 637 52.17 14.40 -39.05
N LEU A 638 52.63 13.23 -38.61
CA LEU A 638 51.72 12.08 -38.39
C LEU A 638 50.73 12.34 -37.29
N SER A 639 51.18 12.89 -36.16
CA SER A 639 50.30 13.25 -35.04
C SER A 639 49.28 14.33 -35.43
N GLN A 640 49.67 15.34 -36.20
CA GLN A 640 48.75 16.35 -36.72
C GLN A 640 47.65 15.73 -37.61
N ARG A 641 48.00 14.87 -38.56
CA ARG A 641 47.02 14.17 -39.39
C ARG A 641 46.03 13.32 -38.59
N ARG A 642 46.48 12.68 -37.50
CA ARG A 642 45.62 11.92 -36.57
C ARG A 642 44.65 12.82 -35.86
N ALA A 643 45.11 13.98 -35.30
CA ALA A 643 44.29 14.98 -34.67
C ALA A 643 43.24 15.54 -35.65
N ASP A 644 43.66 15.90 -36.88
CA ASP A 644 42.76 16.39 -37.93
C ASP A 644 41.67 15.36 -38.29
N THR A 645 42.04 14.06 -38.39
CA THR A 645 41.08 12.99 -38.71
C THR A 645 40.05 12.82 -37.57
N SER A 646 40.49 12.87 -36.31
CA SER A 646 39.62 12.79 -35.15
C SER A 646 38.67 13.97 -35.08
N VAL A 647 39.15 15.21 -35.34
CA VAL A 647 38.32 16.41 -35.39
C VAL A 647 37.30 16.34 -36.54
N LYS A 648 37.71 15.92 -37.74
CA LYS A 648 36.78 15.71 -38.88
C LYS A 648 35.65 14.73 -38.53
N TYR A 649 35.98 13.67 -37.81
CA TYR A 649 34.96 12.73 -37.34
C TYR A 649 33.93 13.41 -36.38
N LEU A 650 34.39 14.18 -35.39
CA LEU A 650 33.51 14.88 -34.48
C LEU A 650 32.66 15.95 -35.19
N ILE A 651 33.21 16.64 -36.17
CA ILE A 651 32.45 17.57 -37.04
C ILE A 651 31.36 16.83 -37.82
N SER A 652 31.66 15.63 -38.31
CA SER A 652 30.66 14.81 -39.02
C SER A 652 29.51 14.35 -38.16
N LEU A 653 29.69 14.29 -36.83
CA LEU A 653 28.66 14.05 -35.87
C LEU A 653 27.85 15.30 -35.44
N GLY A 654 28.24 16.49 -36.00
CA GLY A 654 27.50 17.75 -35.74
C GLY A 654 28.15 18.69 -34.72
N VAL A 655 29.38 18.44 -34.26
CA VAL A 655 30.09 19.40 -33.41
C VAL A 655 30.56 20.59 -34.23
N ALA A 656 30.30 21.81 -33.76
CA ALA A 656 30.76 23.03 -34.39
C ALA A 656 32.30 23.07 -34.45
N SER A 657 32.85 23.43 -35.61
CA SER A 657 34.32 23.44 -35.90
C SER A 657 35.07 24.35 -34.92
N GLU A 658 34.47 25.47 -34.49
CA GLU A 658 35.04 26.45 -33.59
C GLU A 658 35.27 25.90 -32.18
N ARG A 659 34.65 24.78 -31.85
CA ARG A 659 34.79 24.08 -30.57
C ARG A 659 35.94 23.04 -30.57
N LEU A 660 36.62 22.83 -31.70
CA LEU A 660 37.57 21.74 -31.89
C LEU A 660 38.90 22.30 -32.45
N VAL A 661 39.97 22.10 -31.69
CA VAL A 661 41.31 22.49 -32.10
C VAL A 661 42.18 21.24 -32.25
N PRO A 662 42.53 20.80 -33.45
CA PRO A 662 43.43 19.67 -33.63
C PRO A 662 44.91 20.05 -33.41
N VAL A 663 45.61 19.28 -32.60
CA VAL A 663 47.03 19.50 -32.28
C VAL A 663 47.83 18.21 -32.36
N GLY A 664 48.84 18.22 -33.24
CA GLY A 664 49.86 17.18 -33.27
C GLY A 664 50.93 17.47 -32.20
N MET A 665 51.23 16.50 -31.37
CA MET A 665 52.19 16.59 -30.28
C MET A 665 53.50 15.82 -30.59
N GLY A 666 53.58 15.08 -31.70
CA GLY A 666 54.70 14.22 -31.95
C GLY A 666 54.99 13.32 -30.76
N GLU A 667 56.28 13.14 -30.49
CA GLU A 667 56.78 12.38 -29.32
C GLU A 667 57.15 13.24 -28.12
N SER A 668 56.99 14.58 -28.26
CA SER A 668 57.47 15.57 -27.27
C SER A 668 56.90 15.42 -25.87
N THR A 669 55.79 14.74 -25.74
CA THR A 669 55.08 14.55 -24.44
C THR A 669 54.86 13.04 -24.15
N PRO A 670 55.88 12.34 -23.66
CA PRO A 670 55.75 10.94 -23.24
C PRO A 670 54.69 10.79 -22.15
N PHE A 671 53.92 9.67 -22.19
CA PHE A 671 52.88 9.41 -21.22
C PHE A 671 53.47 9.18 -19.82
N GLU A 672 52.85 9.75 -18.81
CA GLU A 672 53.14 9.46 -17.42
C GLU A 672 51.90 8.82 -16.79
N MET A 673 52.06 7.65 -16.17
CA MET A 673 50.94 6.85 -15.62
C MET A 673 50.24 7.57 -14.48
N PRO A 674 49.04 8.19 -14.67
CA PRO A 674 48.34 8.86 -13.61
C PRO A 674 47.59 7.84 -12.74
N LYS A 675 47.30 8.22 -11.46
CA LYS A 675 46.61 7.37 -10.51
C LYS A 675 45.20 6.94 -10.95
N SER A 676 44.55 7.74 -11.76
CA SER A 676 43.18 7.49 -12.27
C SER A 676 43.15 6.68 -13.58
N TYR A 677 44.28 6.40 -14.18
CA TYR A 677 44.30 5.70 -15.48
C TYR A 677 44.03 4.21 -15.32
N LYS A 678 43.05 3.73 -16.05
CA LYS A 678 42.63 2.31 -16.10
C LYS A 678 42.73 1.68 -17.53
N GLY A 679 43.46 2.32 -18.42
CA GLY A 679 43.67 1.83 -19.78
C GLY A 679 44.79 0.84 -19.89
N LEU A 680 45.22 0.60 -21.15
CA LEU A 680 46.28 -0.34 -21.51
C LEU A 680 47.54 -0.14 -20.64
N GLY A 681 48.06 -1.21 -20.01
CA GLY A 681 49.27 -1.17 -19.20
C GLY A 681 49.12 -0.63 -17.77
N SER A 682 47.90 -0.33 -17.31
CA SER A 682 47.65 0.13 -15.94
C SER A 682 48.01 -0.94 -14.88
N ASP A 683 48.03 -2.19 -15.26
CA ASP A 683 48.41 -3.36 -14.45
C ASP A 683 49.93 -3.68 -14.57
N ILE A 684 50.61 -3.11 -15.57
CA ILE A 684 52.01 -3.38 -15.90
C ILE A 684 52.94 -2.27 -15.40
N PHE A 685 52.51 -1.02 -15.51
CA PHE A 685 53.32 0.15 -15.17
C PHE A 685 52.79 0.83 -13.92
N PRO A 686 53.65 0.97 -12.84
CA PRO A 686 53.25 1.69 -11.62
C PRO A 686 52.87 3.16 -11.90
N VAL A 687 52.01 3.70 -11.04
CA VAL A 687 51.69 5.13 -11.05
C VAL A 687 52.96 5.99 -10.98
N GLY A 688 53.03 7.04 -11.78
CA GLY A 688 54.17 7.92 -11.90
C GLY A 688 55.23 7.39 -12.89
N THR A 689 55.07 6.22 -13.49
CA THR A 689 55.99 5.73 -14.52
C THR A 689 55.90 6.63 -15.75
N ARG A 690 57.03 7.25 -16.14
CA ARG A 690 57.14 8.08 -17.33
C ARG A 690 57.65 7.25 -18.47
N LEU A 691 56.90 7.14 -19.57
CA LEU A 691 57.19 6.33 -20.74
C LEU A 691 58.09 7.07 -21.75
N THR A 692 59.24 7.57 -21.29
CA THR A 692 60.26 8.21 -22.12
C THR A 692 60.98 7.17 -22.95
N GLU A 693 61.60 7.58 -24.08
CA GLU A 693 62.46 6.73 -24.89
C GLU A 693 63.50 5.99 -24.07
N GLN A 694 64.21 6.71 -23.18
CA GLN A 694 65.26 6.14 -22.32
C GLN A 694 64.72 5.07 -21.35
N ASN A 695 63.54 5.28 -20.83
CA ASN A 695 62.91 4.33 -19.92
C ASN A 695 62.39 3.13 -20.65
N ILE A 696 61.78 3.33 -21.84
CA ILE A 696 61.24 2.25 -22.67
C ILE A 696 62.32 1.31 -23.14
N LYS A 697 63.45 1.85 -23.62
CA LYS A 697 64.59 1.04 -24.09
C LYS A 697 65.19 0.11 -23.01
N LYS A 698 64.93 0.37 -21.75
CA LYS A 698 65.38 -0.50 -20.61
C LYS A 698 64.41 -1.63 -20.29
N MET A 699 63.24 -1.66 -20.94
CA MET A 699 62.20 -2.66 -20.69
C MET A 699 62.39 -3.89 -21.55
N SER A 700 61.73 -5.00 -21.23
CA SER A 700 61.60 -6.16 -22.09
C SER A 700 60.85 -5.79 -23.39
N SER A 701 61.08 -6.49 -24.50
CA SER A 701 60.49 -6.18 -25.81
C SER A 701 58.97 -6.13 -25.76
N SER A 702 58.31 -7.00 -24.97
CA SER A 702 56.86 -7.00 -24.84
C SER A 702 56.36 -5.73 -24.08
N LYS A 703 57.06 -5.29 -23.05
CA LYS A 703 56.74 -4.05 -22.33
C LYS A 703 57.03 -2.80 -23.16
N GLN A 704 58.08 -2.83 -24.00
CA GLN A 704 58.38 -1.76 -24.92
C GLN A 704 57.22 -1.50 -25.88
N GLU A 705 56.64 -2.57 -26.49
CA GLU A 705 55.55 -2.41 -27.45
C GLU A 705 54.28 -1.86 -26.77
N ILE A 706 53.96 -2.34 -25.57
CA ILE A 706 52.83 -1.78 -24.78
C ILE A 706 53.07 -0.30 -24.44
N ALA A 707 54.26 0.06 -24.00
CA ALA A 707 54.60 1.44 -23.67
C ALA A 707 54.54 2.36 -24.92
N ASN A 708 55.04 1.87 -26.07
CA ASN A 708 54.96 2.58 -27.33
C ASN A 708 53.47 2.73 -27.77
N GLN A 709 52.67 1.71 -27.60
CA GLN A 709 51.25 1.78 -27.90
C GLN A 709 50.53 2.83 -27.03
N ILE A 710 50.84 2.91 -25.77
CA ILE A 710 50.30 3.95 -24.83
C ILE A 710 50.75 5.35 -25.28
N ASN A 711 52.02 5.52 -25.75
CA ASN A 711 52.48 6.80 -26.26
C ASN A 711 51.77 7.19 -27.57
N ARG A 712 51.31 6.26 -28.42
CA ARG A 712 50.48 6.53 -29.61
C ARG A 712 49.03 6.77 -29.28
N ARG A 713 48.75 7.66 -28.36
CA ARG A 713 47.43 7.98 -27.81
C ARG A 713 46.83 9.24 -28.42
N THR A 714 45.56 9.43 -28.16
CA THR A 714 44.88 10.70 -28.32
C THR A 714 44.31 11.11 -26.95
N ASP A 715 44.44 12.38 -26.59
CA ASP A 715 43.81 12.97 -25.43
C ASP A 715 43.16 14.32 -25.77
N PHE A 716 42.27 14.79 -24.95
CA PHE A 716 41.75 16.14 -25.10
C PHE A 716 41.86 16.93 -23.80
N ARG A 717 41.98 18.24 -23.94
CA ARG A 717 41.82 19.17 -22.80
C ARG A 717 40.89 20.31 -23.16
N VAL A 718 40.15 20.78 -22.18
CA VAL A 718 39.33 21.98 -22.35
C VAL A 718 40.25 23.20 -22.28
N ILE A 719 40.20 24.00 -23.35
CA ILE A 719 40.98 25.28 -23.47
C ILE A 719 40.16 26.52 -23.19
N ARG A 720 38.84 26.41 -23.33
CA ARG A 720 37.89 27.50 -23.01
C ARG A 720 36.58 26.88 -22.54
N ASP A 721 35.85 27.54 -21.60
CA ASP A 721 34.56 27.17 -21.08
C ASP A 721 33.48 28.29 -21.25
N ASP A 722 33.72 29.17 -22.20
CA ASP A 722 32.92 30.38 -22.47
C ASP A 722 32.38 30.46 -23.91
N TYR A 723 32.45 29.36 -24.66
CA TYR A 723 31.88 29.31 -26.00
C TYR A 723 30.37 29.48 -25.95
N VAL A 724 29.89 30.42 -26.74
CA VAL A 724 28.46 30.63 -26.98
C VAL A 724 28.15 30.16 -28.37
N PRO A 725 27.29 29.13 -28.55
CA PRO A 725 26.87 28.70 -29.89
C PRO A 725 26.33 29.91 -30.67
N PRO A 726 26.65 30.07 -31.96
CA PRO A 726 26.03 31.09 -32.78
C PRO A 726 24.51 30.93 -32.65
N VAL A 727 23.83 32.00 -32.29
CA VAL A 727 22.38 32.08 -32.46
C VAL A 727 22.20 32.15 -33.97
N ASP A 728 21.46 31.19 -34.57
CA ASP A 728 21.06 31.26 -35.97
C ASP A 728 20.29 32.58 -36.19
N ASN A 729 21.02 33.63 -36.53
CA ASN A 729 20.49 34.94 -36.89
C ASN A 729 20.32 35.04 -38.42
N ASP A 730 19.75 34.04 -39.04
CA ASP A 730 19.23 34.21 -40.40
C ASP A 730 17.73 34.53 -40.40
N ILE A 731 17.37 35.55 -39.61
CA ILE A 731 16.18 36.38 -39.87
C ILE A 731 16.63 37.79 -39.60
N ALA A 732 16.93 38.56 -40.68
CA ALA A 732 17.09 40.01 -40.65
C ALA A 732 15.85 40.63 -39.99
N VAL A 733 16.02 41.18 -38.78
CA VAL A 733 14.98 41.96 -38.13
C VAL A 733 15.17 43.41 -38.60
N ASP A 734 14.32 43.83 -39.52
CA ASP A 734 14.07 45.19 -39.82
C ASP A 734 13.37 45.85 -38.62
N ASN A 735 14.10 46.71 -37.91
CA ASN A 735 13.59 47.42 -36.76
C ASN A 735 12.69 48.56 -37.28
N ASP A 736 11.41 48.37 -37.37
CA ASP A 736 10.43 49.41 -37.08
C ASP A 736 9.02 48.82 -36.84
N GLN A 737 8.41 49.34 -35.79
CA GLN A 737 7.03 49.12 -35.34
C GLN A 737 6.69 47.90 -34.54
N ALA A 738 6.83 48.06 -33.22
CA ALA A 738 6.11 47.30 -32.21
C ALA A 738 4.59 47.43 -32.37
N LYS A 739 3.99 46.40 -33.01
CA LYS A 739 2.61 45.94 -32.78
C LYS A 739 2.63 44.44 -32.83
N SER A 740 2.41 43.83 -31.66
CA SER A 740 2.29 42.40 -31.47
C SER A 740 1.25 41.77 -32.41
N LYS A 741 1.67 41.27 -33.54
CA LYS A 741 0.93 40.26 -34.27
C LYS A 741 1.22 38.92 -33.62
N GLU A 742 0.24 38.38 -32.91
CA GLU A 742 0.29 36.98 -32.46
C GLU A 742 0.43 36.11 -33.72
N GLU A 743 1.58 35.48 -33.90
CA GLU A 743 1.76 34.45 -34.89
C GLU A 743 0.82 33.28 -34.55
N PRO A 744 0.12 32.68 -35.53
CA PRO A 744 -0.73 31.52 -35.27
C PRO A 744 0.14 30.36 -34.77
N LEU A 745 -0.07 29.93 -33.53
CA LEU A 745 0.53 28.75 -32.98
C LEU A 745 0.11 27.53 -33.79
N ILE A 746 1.01 27.02 -34.62
CA ILE A 746 0.81 25.78 -35.36
C ILE A 746 0.95 24.63 -34.38
N GLY A 747 -0.08 23.80 -34.25
CA GLY A 747 -0.11 22.76 -33.20
C GLY A 747 -0.20 21.35 -33.78
N LYS A 748 0.34 20.38 -33.04
CA LYS A 748 0.23 18.96 -33.31
C LYS A 748 -0.86 18.37 -32.39
N LEU A 749 -1.58 17.34 -32.88
CA LEU A 749 -2.48 16.54 -32.04
C LEU A 749 -1.69 15.50 -31.25
N TYR A 750 -2.04 15.37 -29.98
CA TYR A 750 -1.46 14.41 -29.06
C TYR A 750 -2.55 13.56 -28.44
N THR A 751 -2.44 12.25 -28.58
CA THR A 751 -3.35 11.31 -27.90
C THR A 751 -2.82 11.01 -26.51
N VAL A 752 -3.63 11.27 -25.50
CA VAL A 752 -3.29 11.09 -24.09
C VAL A 752 -3.16 9.61 -23.76
N GLY A 753 -2.02 9.19 -23.23
CA GLY A 753 -1.74 7.82 -22.83
C GLY A 753 -2.35 7.42 -21.47
N GLU A 754 -1.95 6.28 -20.94
CA GLU A 754 -2.38 5.81 -19.64
C GLU A 754 -1.90 6.73 -18.51
N ARG A 755 -2.71 6.85 -17.43
CA ARG A 755 -2.47 7.72 -16.27
C ARG A 755 -2.26 9.20 -16.61
N PRO A 756 -3.21 9.82 -17.27
CA PRO A 756 -3.06 11.16 -17.80
C PRO A 756 -3.11 12.26 -16.73
N SER A 757 -2.18 13.19 -16.81
CA SER A 757 -2.27 14.49 -16.15
C SER A 757 -1.90 15.60 -17.12
N PHE A 758 -2.46 16.80 -16.94
CA PHE A 758 -2.05 17.93 -17.80
C PHE A 758 -0.56 18.28 -17.66
N THR A 759 0.01 18.05 -16.49
CA THR A 759 1.45 18.25 -16.26
C THR A 759 2.28 17.27 -17.08
N THR A 760 1.90 15.99 -17.12
CA THR A 760 2.56 14.97 -17.94
C THR A 760 2.47 15.29 -19.42
N ILE A 761 1.29 15.72 -19.88
CA ILE A 761 1.07 16.10 -21.29
C ILE A 761 1.90 17.34 -21.67
N CYS A 762 1.95 18.34 -20.81
CA CYS A 762 2.74 19.55 -21.03
C CYS A 762 4.23 19.23 -21.17
N ARG A 763 4.73 18.34 -20.32
CA ARG A 763 6.14 17.93 -20.35
C ARG A 763 6.46 17.08 -21.58
N ALA A 764 5.65 16.10 -21.90
CA ALA A 764 5.86 15.22 -23.06
C ALA A 764 5.88 16.00 -24.40
N ASN A 765 5.34 17.21 -24.42
CA ASN A 765 5.21 18.02 -25.63
C ASN A 765 5.88 19.39 -25.50
N ASP A 766 6.71 19.62 -24.50
CA ASP A 766 7.42 20.90 -24.23
C ASP A 766 6.51 22.13 -24.33
N ILE A 767 5.32 22.03 -23.73
CA ILE A 767 4.31 23.11 -23.75
C ILE A 767 3.93 23.52 -22.33
N THR A 768 3.70 24.80 -22.09
CA THR A 768 3.17 25.27 -20.80
C THR A 768 1.69 24.94 -20.66
N LEU A 769 1.22 24.72 -19.40
CA LEU A 769 -0.19 24.47 -19.12
C LEU A 769 -1.11 25.60 -19.63
N THR A 770 -0.63 26.85 -19.58
CA THR A 770 -1.35 28.02 -20.10
C THR A 770 -1.54 27.91 -21.61
N ASN A 771 -0.49 27.55 -22.33
CA ASN A 771 -0.55 27.37 -23.79
C ASN A 771 -1.38 26.13 -24.16
N LEU A 772 -1.24 25.02 -23.45
CA LEU A 772 -2.08 23.82 -23.66
C LEU A 772 -3.56 24.16 -23.49
N LYS A 773 -3.92 24.88 -22.43
CA LYS A 773 -5.31 25.32 -22.20
C LYS A 773 -5.79 26.27 -23.29
N ARG A 774 -4.96 27.24 -23.72
CA ARG A 774 -5.31 28.18 -24.79
C ARG A 774 -5.57 27.47 -26.11
N LEU A 775 -4.73 26.51 -26.47
CA LEU A 775 -4.87 25.72 -27.71
C LEU A 775 -6.13 24.86 -27.74
N ASN A 776 -6.65 24.46 -26.58
CA ASN A 776 -7.75 23.53 -26.43
C ASN A 776 -8.99 24.17 -25.78
N GLY A 777 -9.26 25.46 -26.04
CA GLY A 777 -10.49 26.12 -25.62
C GLY A 777 -10.65 26.32 -24.10
N GLY A 778 -9.53 26.39 -23.36
CA GLY A 778 -9.50 26.65 -21.92
C GLY A 778 -9.50 25.42 -21.02
N LEU A 779 -10.01 24.29 -21.42
CA LEU A 779 -10.09 22.99 -20.69
C LEU A 779 -10.59 23.14 -19.23
N ARG A 780 -11.52 24.08 -18.98
CA ARG A 780 -11.99 24.39 -17.63
C ARG A 780 -12.89 23.27 -17.10
N GLY A 781 -12.55 22.70 -15.95
CA GLY A 781 -13.32 21.62 -15.34
C GLY A 781 -13.09 20.22 -15.95
N ILE A 782 -12.24 20.10 -16.97
CA ILE A 782 -11.92 18.85 -17.64
C ILE A 782 -10.70 18.22 -16.96
N ARG A 783 -10.76 16.90 -16.72
CA ARG A 783 -9.60 16.07 -16.36
C ARG A 783 -9.16 15.27 -17.58
N PRO A 784 -7.84 15.18 -17.86
CA PRO A 784 -7.37 14.35 -18.97
C PRO A 784 -7.68 12.87 -18.70
N PHE A 785 -8.02 12.11 -19.72
CA PHE A 785 -8.25 10.66 -19.67
C PHE A 785 -7.55 9.99 -20.85
N SER A 786 -7.30 8.68 -20.74
CA SER A 786 -6.61 7.91 -21.77
C SER A 786 -7.42 7.92 -23.07
N GLY A 787 -6.73 8.14 -24.20
CA GLY A 787 -7.37 8.28 -25.51
C GLY A 787 -7.82 9.71 -25.88
N MET A 788 -7.93 10.63 -24.91
CA MET A 788 -8.25 12.04 -25.17
C MET A 788 -7.26 12.67 -26.15
N ILE A 789 -7.75 13.38 -27.15
CA ILE A 789 -6.91 14.02 -28.16
C ILE A 789 -6.83 15.52 -27.88
N LEU A 790 -5.60 16.04 -27.72
CA LEU A 790 -5.31 17.44 -27.43
C LEU A 790 -4.37 18.05 -28.47
N LYS A 791 -4.59 19.35 -28.77
CA LYS A 791 -3.69 20.14 -29.60
C LYS A 791 -2.50 20.59 -28.75
N VAL A 792 -1.29 20.29 -29.18
CA VAL A 792 -0.03 20.67 -28.53
C VAL A 792 0.92 21.33 -29.54
N THR A 793 1.74 22.29 -29.05
CA THR A 793 2.83 22.85 -29.86
C THR A 793 4.10 22.02 -29.62
N VAL A 794 4.83 21.74 -30.69
CA VAL A 794 6.12 21.04 -30.65
C VAL A 794 7.16 21.88 -31.38
N LYS A 795 8.40 21.92 -30.90
CA LYS A 795 9.53 22.47 -31.66
C LYS A 795 9.97 21.44 -32.69
N GLY A 796 9.88 21.76 -34.00
CA GLY A 796 10.29 20.88 -35.09
C GLY A 796 9.24 20.75 -36.24
N ASP A 797 9.48 19.90 -37.22
CA ASP A 797 8.62 19.76 -38.39
C ASP A 797 7.17 19.48 -38.06
N TYR A 798 6.29 20.41 -38.44
CA TYR A 798 4.86 20.37 -38.18
C TYR A 798 4.12 19.75 -39.36
N LYS A 799 3.27 18.74 -39.10
CA LYS A 799 2.23 18.34 -40.03
C LYS A 799 0.98 19.14 -39.69
N GLU A 800 0.38 19.75 -40.71
CA GLU A 800 -0.96 20.37 -40.61
C GLU A 800 -1.98 19.38 -40.06
N PHE A 801 -2.97 19.89 -39.32
CA PHE A 801 -4.11 19.07 -38.92
C PHE A 801 -4.79 18.54 -40.15
N ASP A 802 -4.83 17.24 -40.30
CA ASP A 802 -5.59 16.64 -41.40
C ASP A 802 -7.11 16.81 -41.16
N ALA A 803 -7.89 16.72 -42.22
CA ALA A 803 -9.35 16.84 -42.18
C ALA A 803 -10.02 15.68 -41.43
N SER A 804 -9.28 14.80 -40.78
CA SER A 804 -9.80 13.62 -40.04
C SER A 804 -10.21 13.93 -38.60
N HIS A 805 -9.90 15.12 -38.08
CA HIS A 805 -10.19 15.51 -36.69
C HIS A 805 -10.94 16.84 -36.62
N ARG A 806 -11.83 16.95 -35.61
CA ARG A 806 -12.61 18.14 -35.30
C ARG A 806 -12.50 18.50 -33.82
N GLN A 807 -12.34 19.79 -33.54
CA GLN A 807 -12.41 20.29 -32.17
C GLN A 807 -13.86 20.35 -31.68
N VAL A 808 -14.10 19.84 -30.48
CA VAL A 808 -15.39 19.88 -29.78
C VAL A 808 -15.65 21.31 -29.29
N LYS A 809 -16.78 21.88 -29.64
CA LYS A 809 -17.23 23.21 -29.17
C LYS A 809 -18.06 23.07 -27.88
N SER A 810 -18.22 24.16 -27.15
CA SER A 810 -19.12 24.19 -25.99
C SER A 810 -20.57 23.90 -26.42
N GLY A 811 -21.23 22.92 -25.80
CA GLY A 811 -22.58 22.45 -26.15
C GLY A 811 -22.64 21.33 -27.20
N ASP A 812 -21.51 20.90 -27.75
CA ASP A 812 -21.45 19.75 -28.65
C ASP A 812 -21.81 18.45 -27.93
N SER A 813 -22.53 17.61 -28.68
CA SER A 813 -22.83 16.21 -28.32
C SER A 813 -22.56 15.31 -29.52
N PHE A 814 -22.40 14.01 -29.32
CA PHE A 814 -22.30 13.07 -30.45
C PHE A 814 -23.44 13.24 -31.47
N ARG A 815 -24.65 13.56 -31.01
CA ARG A 815 -25.81 13.79 -31.88
C ARG A 815 -25.70 15.08 -32.68
N SER A 816 -25.27 16.21 -32.07
CA SER A 816 -25.12 17.48 -32.77
C SER A 816 -23.98 17.44 -33.78
N VAL A 817 -22.84 16.85 -33.41
CA VAL A 817 -21.65 16.73 -34.28
C VAL A 817 -21.92 15.76 -35.43
N ALA A 818 -22.55 14.62 -35.19
CA ALA A 818 -22.90 13.65 -36.23
C ALA A 818 -23.91 14.25 -37.25
N LYS A 819 -24.87 15.05 -36.77
CA LYS A 819 -25.80 15.77 -37.62
C LYS A 819 -25.10 16.83 -38.50
N GLU A 820 -24.13 17.58 -37.91
CA GLU A 820 -23.35 18.60 -38.64
C GLU A 820 -22.48 17.94 -39.74
N LEU A 821 -21.94 16.76 -39.47
CA LEU A 821 -21.06 16.02 -40.38
C LEU A 821 -21.82 15.11 -41.39
N GLY A 822 -23.12 14.97 -41.21
CA GLY A 822 -23.93 14.09 -42.07
C GLY A 822 -23.67 12.59 -41.89
N ILE A 823 -23.16 12.16 -40.73
CA ILE A 823 -22.84 10.77 -40.39
C ILE A 823 -23.75 10.24 -39.28
N LYS A 824 -23.81 8.91 -39.13
CA LYS A 824 -24.58 8.33 -38.01
C LYS A 824 -23.89 8.51 -36.70
N VAL A 825 -24.64 8.75 -35.62
CA VAL A 825 -24.12 8.90 -34.26
C VAL A 825 -23.29 7.69 -33.84
N ARG A 826 -23.74 6.48 -34.19
CA ARG A 826 -23.03 5.23 -33.88
C ARG A 826 -21.65 5.16 -34.54
N ASP A 827 -21.53 5.65 -35.77
CA ASP A 827 -20.25 5.63 -36.51
C ASP A 827 -19.26 6.61 -35.87
N LEU A 828 -19.73 7.81 -35.49
CA LEU A 828 -18.92 8.79 -34.79
C LEU A 828 -18.48 8.29 -33.40
N GLN A 829 -19.33 7.58 -32.67
CA GLN A 829 -19.00 6.95 -31.40
C GLN A 829 -17.97 5.83 -31.56
N SER A 830 -18.09 5.03 -32.64
CA SER A 830 -17.15 3.96 -32.95
C SER A 830 -15.75 4.48 -33.27
N LEU A 831 -15.65 5.66 -33.87
CA LEU A 831 -14.36 6.35 -34.11
C LEU A 831 -13.73 6.91 -32.83
N ASN A 832 -14.52 7.12 -31.78
CA ASN A 832 -14.11 7.78 -30.55
C ASN A 832 -14.58 6.99 -29.31
N PRO A 833 -14.15 5.73 -29.15
CA PRO A 833 -14.62 4.84 -28.08
C PRO A 833 -14.19 5.33 -26.68
N GLU A 834 -13.20 6.20 -26.61
CA GLU A 834 -12.72 6.85 -25.37
C GLU A 834 -13.71 7.86 -24.77
N TYR A 835 -14.74 8.28 -25.50
CA TYR A 835 -15.81 9.17 -25.04
C TYR A 835 -17.14 8.41 -24.90
N GLU A 836 -17.51 8.00 -23.69
CA GLU A 836 -18.70 7.16 -23.46
C GLU A 836 -20.02 7.86 -23.76
N LYS A 837 -20.22 9.09 -23.30
CA LYS A 837 -21.51 9.83 -23.43
C LYS A 837 -21.36 11.29 -23.80
N ASP A 838 -20.37 11.98 -23.26
CA ASP A 838 -20.19 13.41 -23.39
C ASP A 838 -18.91 13.75 -24.14
N LEU A 839 -19.00 14.78 -24.98
CA LEU A 839 -17.84 15.34 -25.68
C LEU A 839 -17.34 16.58 -24.92
N PRO A 840 -16.19 16.52 -24.27
CA PRO A 840 -15.67 17.67 -23.54
C PRO A 840 -15.23 18.79 -24.50
N ALA A 841 -15.74 20.00 -24.28
CA ALA A 841 -15.39 21.17 -25.10
C ALA A 841 -13.88 21.46 -25.09
N GLY A 842 -13.30 21.74 -26.23
CA GLY A 842 -11.88 21.99 -26.41
C GLY A 842 -11.02 20.77 -26.73
N THR A 843 -11.54 19.55 -26.62
CA THR A 843 -10.89 18.32 -27.08
C THR A 843 -11.04 18.09 -28.58
N TYR A 844 -10.29 17.17 -29.14
CA TYR A 844 -10.41 16.78 -30.55
C TYR A 844 -10.96 15.37 -30.65
N ILE A 845 -11.88 15.18 -31.61
CA ILE A 845 -12.47 13.86 -31.92
C ILE A 845 -12.16 13.47 -33.36
N ARG A 846 -12.08 12.19 -33.62
CA ARG A 846 -11.93 11.64 -34.98
C ARG A 846 -13.28 11.74 -35.71
N ILE A 847 -13.26 12.20 -36.96
CA ILE A 847 -14.46 12.34 -37.78
C ILE A 847 -14.36 11.53 -39.08
N ARG A 848 -13.22 10.90 -39.34
CA ARG A 848 -12.99 9.96 -40.45
C ARG A 848 -12.07 8.81 -40.01
#